data_402c4c192377e5463190ef99e8e7d966
#
_entry.id   402c4c192377e5463190ef99e8e7d966
#
_cell.length_a   1.000
_cell.length_b   1.000
_cell.length_c   1.000
_cell.angle_alpha   90.00
_cell.angle_beta   90.00
_cell.angle_gamma   90.00
#
_symmetry.space_group_name_H-M   'P 1'
#
loop_
_entity.id
_entity.type
_entity.pdbx_description
1 polymer ?
#
loop_
_entity_poly.entity_id
_entity_poly.type
_entity_poly.pdbx_seq_one_letter_code
_entity_poly.pdbx_strand_id
1 'polypeptide(L)'
;MIKFGKGVVKHRVLILIVAFALLIPSGLSFINTRINFDILSYLPSQIETMKGQDIMVDEFGTGALSFVILEDMKDQDIETLADDIEDLEGVKDVIWYGTIADSTLPREAIPDEVYNAFNNKDANSQLMLVTYSDTMGSDETMEAVNKMDKMVKHHCFVAGMAAVNADTKTLVMQQAPIYVIIAALLSMLVMGITMDSIIVPMLFLLSIGMAIIYNLGTNFIQGQISYLTLALTAVLQLAVTMDYSIFLWHSYQEQIDRYDGDKKRAMAHAISHTIVSVTGSSITTIAGFVALCFMSFTLGLDLGIVMAKGVVFGVIGCVTILPALILACDKAIEKTKHKILMPDVSRIASWVTNHYKILAVIFIVVLIPAIYGYTHDQVYYDLAGTMPDSAYSKQANERLDKEYAMGATHIIIAPSDMSKADSISMIDDIKKVDGVKLAVSLDSILGPTIPDDMVPDEAKEIFKNGDYQMMLVSSKYETASDEVNNQITEIKKIVKNYSKDAMLIGEAPCTKDLITITDTDFKRVSAVSIVLIFLIILIVFKSVSLPIILVAVIEFAIFVNMGIPGFTGTKLPFIASIVIGTIQLGATVDYAILMTTKYRKNRYTGMDKKPAITKALADSTNSVIVSALCFFAATFGVGLYSNIDMISSICILLARGAIISMFVVVFILPSMFMIFDKVICATSAGFKNKNLTA
;
A
#
# COMPACT_ATOMS: atom_id res chain seq x y z
N MET A 1 26.82 -7.65 24.92
CA MET A 1 26.90 -7.41 23.47
C MET A 1 28.17 -7.92 22.82
N ILE A 2 29.36 -7.60 23.33
CA ILE A 2 30.65 -8.10 22.75
C ILE A 2 30.76 -9.63 22.69
N LYS A 3 30.21 -10.37 23.68
CA LYS A 3 30.13 -11.85 23.66
C LYS A 3 29.36 -12.36 22.45
N PHE A 4 28.26 -11.69 22.08
CA PHE A 4 27.46 -12.02 20.89
C PHE A 4 28.30 -11.80 19.62
N GLY A 5 28.93 -10.62 19.46
CA GLY A 5 29.77 -10.35 18.28
C GLY A 5 30.91 -11.36 18.13
N LYS A 6 31.57 -11.75 19.24
CA LYS A 6 32.58 -12.82 19.21
C LYS A 6 31.99 -14.17 18.80
N GLY A 7 30.75 -14.48 19.23
CA GLY A 7 30.02 -15.68 18.82
C GLY A 7 29.74 -15.71 17.31
N VAL A 8 29.23 -14.60 16.73
CA VAL A 8 28.97 -14.48 15.29
C VAL A 8 30.25 -14.67 14.48
N VAL A 9 31.35 -14.02 14.86
CA VAL A 9 32.65 -14.16 14.18
C VAL A 9 33.19 -15.58 14.26
N LYS A 10 33.07 -16.25 15.43
CA LYS A 10 33.51 -17.64 15.64
C LYS A 10 32.73 -18.63 14.78
N HIS A 11 31.40 -18.48 14.71
CA HIS A 11 30.51 -19.43 14.04
C HIS A 11 30.07 -18.95 12.64
N ARG A 12 30.81 -18.01 12.00
CA ARG A 12 30.43 -17.38 10.73
C ARG A 12 30.10 -18.37 9.60
N VAL A 13 30.86 -19.49 9.48
CA VAL A 13 30.61 -20.52 8.44
C VAL A 13 29.30 -21.24 8.70
N LEU A 14 29.03 -21.62 9.94
CA LEU A 14 27.78 -22.26 10.33
C LEU A 14 26.58 -21.33 10.08
N ILE A 15 26.71 -20.04 10.41
CA ILE A 15 25.67 -19.02 10.15
C ILE A 15 25.36 -18.95 8.66
N LEU A 16 26.37 -18.92 7.78
CA LEU A 16 26.13 -18.88 6.34
C LEU A 16 25.48 -20.19 5.84
N ILE A 17 25.92 -21.36 6.31
CA ILE A 17 25.31 -22.65 5.93
C ILE A 17 23.83 -22.66 6.32
N VAL A 18 23.52 -22.29 7.56
CA VAL A 18 22.14 -22.25 8.05
C VAL A 18 21.31 -21.23 7.28
N ALA A 19 21.88 -20.04 7.03
CA ALA A 19 21.19 -19.00 6.28
C ALA A 19 20.87 -19.46 4.85
N PHE A 20 21.81 -20.04 4.11
CA PHE A 20 21.52 -20.58 2.77
C PHE A 20 20.55 -21.75 2.80
N ALA A 21 20.65 -22.65 3.81
CA ALA A 21 19.72 -23.76 3.96
C ALA A 21 18.27 -23.31 4.22
N LEU A 22 18.07 -22.21 4.97
CA LEU A 22 16.75 -21.66 5.26
C LEU A 22 16.08 -20.97 4.04
N LEU A 23 16.83 -20.62 2.99
CA LEU A 23 16.25 -20.06 1.76
C LEU A 23 15.30 -21.04 1.07
N ILE A 24 15.62 -22.35 1.09
CA ILE A 24 14.82 -23.38 0.42
C ILE A 24 13.42 -23.47 1.03
N PRO A 25 13.24 -23.73 2.34
CA PRO A 25 11.92 -23.80 2.93
C PRO A 25 11.19 -22.45 2.86
N SER A 26 11.89 -21.31 2.99
CA SER A 26 11.26 -19.99 2.85
C SER A 26 10.72 -19.74 1.45
N GLY A 27 11.46 -20.11 0.40
CA GLY A 27 11.01 -19.99 -0.98
C GLY A 27 9.81 -20.90 -1.27
N LEU A 28 9.85 -22.15 -0.80
CA LEU A 28 8.72 -23.09 -0.94
C LEU A 28 7.46 -22.61 -0.20
N SER A 29 7.64 -22.06 1.00
CA SER A 29 6.51 -21.55 1.79
C SER A 29 5.89 -20.31 1.15
N PHE A 30 6.68 -19.45 0.46
CA PHE A 30 6.14 -18.31 -0.27
C PHE A 30 5.21 -18.72 -1.41
N ILE A 31 5.51 -19.81 -2.12
CA ILE A 31 4.65 -20.33 -3.20
C ILE A 31 3.26 -20.69 -2.68
N ASN A 32 3.15 -21.11 -1.42
CA ASN A 32 1.87 -21.48 -0.78
C ASN A 32 1.13 -20.28 -0.17
N THR A 33 1.69 -19.06 -0.25
CA THR A 33 1.02 -17.86 0.25
C THR A 33 0.08 -17.34 -0.82
N ARG A 34 -1.22 -17.28 -0.53
CA ARG A 34 -2.22 -16.68 -1.42
C ARG A 34 -2.00 -15.17 -1.53
N ILE A 35 -2.07 -14.64 -2.75
CA ILE A 35 -2.03 -13.20 -3.01
C ILE A 35 -3.44 -12.74 -3.35
N ASN A 36 -3.95 -11.83 -2.55
CA ASN A 36 -5.28 -11.27 -2.74
C ASN A 36 -5.19 -9.99 -3.60
N PHE A 37 -5.93 -9.96 -4.70
CA PHE A 37 -5.97 -8.85 -5.65
C PHE A 37 -7.20 -7.96 -5.45
N ASP A 38 -8.17 -8.37 -4.64
CA ASP A 38 -9.34 -7.60 -4.29
C ASP A 38 -9.09 -6.73 -3.05
N ILE A 39 -8.94 -5.42 -3.26
CA ILE A 39 -8.74 -4.45 -2.16
C ILE A 39 -10.00 -4.30 -1.31
N LEU A 40 -11.19 -4.40 -1.90
CA LEU A 40 -12.45 -4.21 -1.17
C LEU A 40 -12.69 -5.32 -0.13
N SER A 41 -12.15 -6.51 -0.35
CA SER A 41 -12.21 -7.62 0.61
C SER A 41 -11.49 -7.35 1.94
N TYR A 42 -10.67 -6.29 2.02
CA TYR A 42 -10.03 -5.84 3.27
C TYR A 42 -10.92 -4.90 4.11
N LEU A 43 -12.14 -4.60 3.66
CA LEU A 43 -13.14 -3.91 4.48
C LEU A 43 -13.53 -4.76 5.70
N PRO A 44 -13.89 -4.14 6.83
CA PRO A 44 -14.31 -4.89 8.02
C PRO A 44 -15.55 -5.75 7.74
N SER A 45 -15.49 -7.04 8.06
CA SER A 45 -16.60 -7.99 7.83
C SER A 45 -17.91 -7.63 8.56
N GLN A 46 -17.84 -6.74 9.56
CA GLN A 46 -19.01 -6.35 10.35
C GLN A 46 -19.90 -5.30 9.67
N ILE A 47 -19.42 -4.62 8.63
CA ILE A 47 -20.22 -3.61 7.92
C ILE A 47 -21.28 -4.25 7.05
N GLU A 48 -22.33 -3.48 6.77
CA GLU A 48 -23.52 -3.95 6.07
C GLU A 48 -23.22 -4.43 4.65
N THR A 49 -22.36 -3.72 3.94
CA THR A 49 -21.94 -4.07 2.57
C THR A 49 -21.25 -5.43 2.49
N MET A 50 -20.37 -5.73 3.45
CA MET A 50 -19.66 -7.02 3.50
C MET A 50 -20.60 -8.17 3.91
N LYS A 51 -21.48 -7.96 4.87
CA LYS A 51 -22.50 -8.95 5.26
C LYS A 51 -23.44 -9.30 4.11
N GLY A 52 -23.88 -8.29 3.35
CA GLY A 52 -24.72 -8.53 2.19
C GLY A 52 -23.98 -9.25 1.06
N GLN A 53 -22.65 -9.02 0.92
CA GLN A 53 -21.84 -9.76 -0.02
C GLN A 53 -21.68 -11.24 0.40
N ASP A 54 -21.53 -11.52 1.70
CA ASP A 54 -21.52 -12.90 2.20
C ASP A 54 -22.88 -13.60 1.89
N ILE A 55 -24.01 -12.91 2.07
CA ILE A 55 -25.34 -13.44 1.73
C ILE A 55 -25.46 -13.70 0.21
N MET A 56 -24.89 -12.84 -0.64
CA MET A 56 -24.88 -13.08 -2.09
C MET A 56 -24.15 -14.40 -2.42
N VAL A 57 -23.02 -14.68 -1.78
CA VAL A 57 -22.30 -15.93 -1.99
C VAL A 57 -23.04 -17.12 -1.42
N ASP A 58 -23.47 -17.04 -0.15
CA ASP A 58 -24.00 -18.18 0.59
C ASP A 58 -25.42 -18.58 0.12
N GLU A 59 -26.29 -17.61 -0.14
CA GLU A 59 -27.69 -17.85 -0.49
C GLU A 59 -27.91 -17.88 -2.00
N PHE A 60 -27.35 -16.90 -2.72
CA PHE A 60 -27.54 -16.82 -4.17
C PHE A 60 -26.46 -17.59 -4.95
N GLY A 61 -25.38 -18.06 -4.30
CA GLY A 61 -24.26 -18.72 -4.97
C GLY A 61 -23.57 -17.80 -6.00
N THR A 62 -23.65 -16.47 -5.83
CA THR A 62 -23.11 -15.47 -6.73
C THR A 62 -22.13 -14.59 -5.96
N GLY A 63 -20.85 -14.75 -6.21
CA GLY A 63 -19.81 -13.98 -5.50
C GLY A 63 -19.31 -12.76 -6.27
N ALA A 64 -19.47 -12.76 -7.60
CA ALA A 64 -19.03 -11.67 -8.46
C ALA A 64 -19.86 -11.59 -9.72
N LEU A 65 -19.75 -10.45 -10.43
CA LEU A 65 -20.35 -10.24 -11.73
C LEU A 65 -19.41 -9.46 -12.66
N SER A 66 -19.57 -9.67 -13.96
CA SER A 66 -18.94 -8.90 -15.03
C SER A 66 -19.95 -8.58 -16.13
N PHE A 67 -19.70 -7.49 -16.83
CA PHE A 67 -20.45 -7.12 -18.01
C PHE A 67 -19.59 -7.38 -19.24
N VAL A 68 -20.17 -8.06 -20.24
CA VAL A 68 -19.50 -8.26 -21.53
C VAL A 68 -20.23 -7.44 -22.58
N ILE A 69 -19.52 -6.51 -23.19
CA ILE A 69 -20.02 -5.70 -24.31
C ILE A 69 -19.67 -6.42 -25.60
N LEU A 70 -20.66 -6.72 -26.42
CA LEU A 70 -20.56 -7.46 -27.67
C LEU A 70 -20.85 -6.51 -28.83
N GLU A 71 -19.87 -6.20 -29.67
CA GLU A 71 -20.00 -5.29 -30.80
C GLU A 71 -20.14 -6.05 -32.14
N ASP A 72 -21.05 -5.60 -32.99
CA ASP A 72 -21.23 -6.09 -34.36
C ASP A 72 -21.43 -7.63 -34.46
N MET A 73 -21.99 -8.27 -33.44
CA MET A 73 -22.26 -9.72 -33.40
C MET A 73 -23.72 -10.03 -33.75
N LYS A 74 -23.95 -11.20 -34.36
CA LYS A 74 -25.30 -11.71 -34.62
C LYS A 74 -25.79 -12.51 -33.42
N ASP A 75 -27.09 -12.51 -33.17
CA ASP A 75 -27.72 -13.22 -32.05
C ASP A 75 -27.30 -14.69 -31.96
N GLN A 76 -27.14 -15.40 -33.08
CA GLN A 76 -26.70 -16.79 -33.12
C GLN A 76 -25.24 -16.97 -32.68
N ASP A 77 -24.38 -16.00 -33.02
CA ASP A 77 -22.96 -16.03 -32.59
C ASP A 77 -22.87 -15.69 -31.10
N ILE A 78 -23.76 -14.81 -30.60
CA ILE A 78 -23.87 -14.45 -29.19
C ILE A 78 -24.35 -15.65 -28.36
N GLU A 79 -25.39 -16.37 -28.84
CA GLU A 79 -25.88 -17.58 -28.19
C GLU A 79 -24.76 -18.63 -28.03
N THR A 80 -24.01 -18.90 -29.09
CA THR A 80 -22.88 -19.83 -29.04
C THR A 80 -21.80 -19.37 -28.06
N LEU A 81 -21.50 -18.06 -28.06
CA LEU A 81 -20.53 -17.49 -27.12
C LEU A 81 -21.03 -17.55 -25.66
N ALA A 82 -22.31 -17.35 -25.46
CA ALA A 82 -22.92 -17.46 -24.12
C ALA A 82 -22.80 -18.87 -23.55
N ASP A 83 -23.11 -19.88 -24.38
CA ASP A 83 -22.95 -21.30 -24.02
C ASP A 83 -21.46 -21.63 -23.71
N ASP A 84 -20.53 -21.17 -24.56
CA ASP A 84 -19.09 -21.38 -24.35
C ASP A 84 -18.57 -20.69 -23.06
N ILE A 85 -19.14 -19.54 -22.70
CA ILE A 85 -18.78 -18.83 -21.45
C ILE A 85 -19.39 -19.56 -20.23
N GLU A 86 -20.63 -20.03 -20.32
CA GLU A 86 -21.33 -20.73 -19.24
C GLU A 86 -20.61 -22.06 -18.87
N ASP A 87 -20.01 -22.72 -19.87
CA ASP A 87 -19.18 -23.93 -19.67
C ASP A 87 -17.84 -23.66 -18.97
N LEU A 88 -17.44 -22.42 -18.73
CA LEU A 88 -16.20 -22.08 -18.04
C LEU A 88 -16.32 -22.38 -16.54
N GLU A 89 -15.31 -23.07 -15.99
CA GLU A 89 -15.20 -23.31 -14.54
C GLU A 89 -15.16 -21.96 -13.78
N GLY A 90 -16.05 -21.81 -12.79
CA GLY A 90 -16.21 -20.59 -11.99
C GLY A 90 -17.30 -19.64 -12.49
N VAL A 91 -17.78 -19.79 -13.73
CA VAL A 91 -18.99 -19.10 -14.21
C VAL A 91 -20.21 -19.82 -13.65
N LYS A 92 -21.21 -19.05 -13.25
CA LYS A 92 -22.47 -19.58 -12.71
C LYS A 92 -23.58 -19.46 -13.73
N ASP A 93 -23.89 -18.22 -14.15
CA ASP A 93 -24.96 -17.94 -15.08
C ASP A 93 -24.49 -16.90 -16.11
N VAL A 94 -25.02 -16.99 -17.32
CA VAL A 94 -24.82 -16.02 -18.39
C VAL A 94 -26.17 -15.45 -18.82
N ILE A 95 -26.37 -14.16 -18.59
CA ILE A 95 -27.66 -13.48 -18.83
C ILE A 95 -27.48 -12.44 -19.92
N TRP A 96 -28.16 -12.63 -21.02
CA TRP A 96 -28.21 -11.68 -22.12
C TRP A 96 -29.64 -11.54 -22.64
N TYR A 97 -29.88 -10.69 -23.63
CA TYR A 97 -31.21 -10.44 -24.14
C TYR A 97 -31.93 -11.74 -24.59
N GLY A 98 -31.23 -12.67 -25.25
CA GLY A 98 -31.78 -13.94 -25.71
C GLY A 98 -32.16 -14.91 -24.60
N THR A 99 -31.49 -14.84 -23.43
CA THR A 99 -31.83 -15.65 -22.24
C THR A 99 -33.17 -15.18 -21.61
N ILE A 100 -33.43 -13.86 -21.63
CA ILE A 100 -34.63 -13.26 -21.02
C ILE A 100 -35.82 -13.31 -21.98
N ALA A 101 -35.57 -13.08 -23.26
CA ALA A 101 -36.56 -13.10 -24.34
C ALA A 101 -36.34 -14.37 -25.16
N ASP A 102 -36.99 -15.48 -24.77
CA ASP A 102 -37.07 -16.65 -25.62
C ASP A 102 -37.38 -16.21 -27.06
N SER A 103 -36.65 -16.75 -28.04
CA SER A 103 -36.76 -16.43 -29.45
C SER A 103 -38.23 -16.52 -30.01
N THR A 104 -39.14 -17.04 -29.19
CA THR A 104 -40.55 -17.16 -29.45
C THR A 104 -41.40 -15.94 -29.05
N LEU A 105 -40.83 -15.02 -28.19
CA LEU A 105 -41.55 -13.83 -27.73
C LEU A 105 -41.36 -12.67 -28.73
N PRO A 106 -42.48 -12.11 -29.28
CA PRO A 106 -42.36 -10.92 -30.13
C PRO A 106 -41.73 -9.75 -29.36
N ARG A 107 -40.87 -8.98 -30.05
CA ARG A 107 -40.20 -7.80 -29.47
C ARG A 107 -41.17 -6.85 -28.76
N GLU A 108 -42.42 -6.73 -29.31
CA GLU A 108 -43.46 -5.86 -28.77
C GLU A 108 -43.99 -6.30 -27.41
N ALA A 109 -43.74 -7.53 -27.00
CA ALA A 109 -44.12 -8.05 -25.68
C ALA A 109 -43.08 -7.71 -24.59
N ILE A 110 -41.88 -7.23 -24.95
CA ILE A 110 -40.80 -6.92 -24.03
C ILE A 110 -40.80 -5.42 -23.75
N PRO A 111 -40.78 -4.98 -22.47
CA PRO A 111 -40.70 -3.58 -22.12
C PRO A 111 -39.44 -2.93 -22.74
N ASP A 112 -39.58 -1.72 -23.27
CA ASP A 112 -38.48 -0.98 -23.88
C ASP A 112 -37.32 -0.73 -22.89
N GLU A 113 -37.61 -0.60 -21.61
CA GLU A 113 -36.61 -0.46 -20.56
C GLU A 113 -35.70 -1.69 -20.47
N VAL A 114 -36.26 -2.90 -20.53
CA VAL A 114 -35.49 -4.16 -20.50
C VAL A 114 -34.70 -4.34 -21.79
N TYR A 115 -35.31 -4.09 -22.94
CA TYR A 115 -34.64 -4.19 -24.22
C TYR A 115 -33.42 -3.25 -24.30
N ASN A 116 -33.59 -1.98 -23.93
CA ASN A 116 -32.53 -0.97 -24.01
C ASN A 116 -31.46 -1.15 -22.94
N ALA A 117 -31.71 -1.91 -21.86
CA ALA A 117 -30.70 -2.27 -20.88
C ALA A 117 -29.64 -3.23 -21.46
N PHE A 118 -30.05 -4.09 -22.40
CA PHE A 118 -29.19 -5.08 -23.04
C PHE A 118 -28.74 -4.71 -24.45
N ASN A 119 -29.38 -3.75 -25.10
CA ASN A 119 -29.14 -3.42 -26.50
C ASN A 119 -28.91 -1.92 -26.72
N ASN A 120 -27.77 -1.55 -27.26
CA ASN A 120 -27.49 -0.21 -27.70
C ASN A 120 -27.47 -0.13 -29.25
N LYS A 121 -28.52 0.47 -29.83
CA LYS A 121 -28.66 0.58 -31.28
C LYS A 121 -27.69 1.58 -31.89
N ASP A 122 -27.33 2.61 -31.16
CA ASP A 122 -26.42 3.66 -31.65
C ASP A 122 -24.98 3.14 -31.77
N ALA A 123 -24.55 2.28 -30.84
CA ALA A 123 -23.25 1.63 -30.83
C ALA A 123 -23.25 0.27 -31.57
N ASN A 124 -24.41 -0.23 -31.98
CA ASN A 124 -24.60 -1.59 -32.50
C ASN A 124 -23.96 -2.66 -31.59
N SER A 125 -24.18 -2.50 -30.29
CA SER A 125 -23.64 -3.39 -29.27
C SER A 125 -24.74 -4.02 -28.41
N GLN A 126 -24.47 -5.22 -27.90
CA GLN A 126 -25.29 -5.93 -26.92
C GLN A 126 -24.51 -6.12 -25.63
N LEU A 127 -25.24 -6.12 -24.51
CA LEU A 127 -24.68 -6.35 -23.17
C LEU A 127 -25.03 -7.74 -22.68
N MET A 128 -24.05 -8.43 -22.14
CA MET A 128 -24.20 -9.72 -21.47
C MET A 128 -23.71 -9.57 -20.03
N LEU A 129 -24.47 -10.07 -19.06
CA LEU A 129 -24.11 -10.15 -17.66
C LEU A 129 -23.64 -11.57 -17.37
N VAL A 130 -22.42 -11.69 -16.86
CA VAL A 130 -21.83 -12.96 -16.43
C VAL A 130 -21.70 -12.93 -14.91
N THR A 131 -22.24 -13.95 -14.25
CA THR A 131 -22.13 -14.14 -12.80
C THR A 131 -21.13 -15.26 -12.49
N TYR A 132 -20.48 -15.15 -11.35
CA TYR A 132 -19.48 -16.12 -10.92
C TYR A 132 -19.87 -16.72 -9.57
N SER A 133 -19.53 -17.99 -9.37
CA SER A 133 -19.86 -18.72 -8.15
C SER A 133 -19.10 -18.21 -6.92
N ASP A 134 -17.88 -17.69 -7.11
CA ASP A 134 -17.00 -17.22 -6.02
C ASP A 134 -16.74 -15.71 -6.11
N THR A 135 -16.10 -15.15 -5.10
CA THR A 135 -15.83 -13.71 -4.98
C THR A 135 -14.93 -13.18 -6.10
N MET A 136 -14.99 -11.87 -6.36
CA MET A 136 -14.20 -11.21 -7.44
C MET A 136 -12.67 -11.30 -7.24
N GLY A 137 -12.20 -11.64 -6.04
CA GLY A 137 -10.77 -11.86 -5.73
C GLY A 137 -10.38 -13.33 -5.71
N SER A 138 -11.27 -14.27 -6.05
CA SER A 138 -10.92 -15.70 -6.10
C SER A 138 -10.09 -16.04 -7.33
N ASP A 139 -9.25 -17.06 -7.20
CA ASP A 139 -8.45 -17.51 -8.34
C ASP A 139 -9.30 -18.07 -9.47
N GLU A 140 -10.42 -18.74 -9.11
CA GLU A 140 -11.37 -19.32 -10.05
C GLU A 140 -12.07 -18.22 -10.88
N THR A 141 -12.60 -17.18 -10.23
CA THR A 141 -13.22 -16.04 -10.93
C THR A 141 -12.24 -15.33 -11.85
N MET A 142 -11.03 -15.02 -11.37
CA MET A 142 -10.01 -14.36 -12.20
C MET A 142 -9.54 -15.25 -13.38
N GLU A 143 -9.51 -16.56 -13.20
CA GLU A 143 -9.16 -17.48 -14.28
C GLU A 143 -10.28 -17.58 -15.33
N ALA A 144 -11.55 -17.62 -14.90
CA ALA A 144 -12.69 -17.56 -15.79
C ALA A 144 -12.69 -16.27 -16.62
N VAL A 145 -12.50 -15.10 -15.99
CA VAL A 145 -12.33 -13.81 -16.68
C VAL A 145 -11.21 -13.84 -17.70
N ASN A 146 -10.03 -14.36 -17.32
CA ASN A 146 -8.88 -14.45 -18.25
C ASN A 146 -9.12 -15.42 -19.42
N LYS A 147 -9.88 -16.50 -19.23
CA LYS A 147 -10.29 -17.41 -20.30
C LYS A 147 -11.29 -16.73 -21.22
N MET A 148 -12.30 -16.08 -20.65
CA MET A 148 -13.31 -15.33 -21.38
C MET A 148 -12.68 -14.21 -22.23
N ASP A 149 -11.75 -13.43 -21.68
CA ASP A 149 -11.02 -12.38 -22.40
C ASP A 149 -10.27 -12.92 -23.65
N LYS A 150 -9.78 -14.15 -23.59
CA LYS A 150 -9.13 -14.80 -24.73
C LYS A 150 -10.13 -15.29 -25.79
N MET A 151 -11.34 -15.66 -25.38
CA MET A 151 -12.40 -16.13 -26.28
C MET A 151 -13.02 -14.96 -27.06
N VAL A 152 -13.21 -13.82 -26.38
CA VAL A 152 -13.92 -12.64 -26.91
C VAL A 152 -13.06 -11.67 -27.74
N LYS A 153 -11.84 -12.05 -28.15
CA LYS A 153 -10.89 -11.19 -28.87
C LYS A 153 -11.51 -10.46 -30.07
N HIS A 154 -11.33 -9.14 -30.12
CA HIS A 154 -11.57 -8.14 -31.17
C HIS A 154 -12.94 -7.46 -31.24
N HIS A 155 -14.03 -8.03 -30.70
CA HIS A 155 -15.37 -7.44 -30.75
C HIS A 155 -16.12 -7.46 -29.42
N CYS A 156 -15.44 -7.82 -28.35
CA CYS A 156 -16.06 -7.95 -27.04
C CYS A 156 -15.15 -7.39 -25.95
N PHE A 157 -15.75 -6.80 -24.92
CA PHE A 157 -15.03 -6.15 -23.81
C PHE A 157 -15.61 -6.63 -22.48
N VAL A 158 -14.75 -7.16 -21.61
CA VAL A 158 -15.15 -7.62 -20.28
C VAL A 158 -14.92 -6.50 -19.27
N ALA A 159 -15.99 -5.93 -18.75
CA ALA A 159 -16.02 -4.84 -17.77
C ALA A 159 -16.41 -5.33 -16.37
N GLY A 160 -16.13 -4.54 -15.35
CA GLY A 160 -16.43 -4.81 -13.94
C GLY A 160 -15.19 -5.09 -13.11
N MET A 161 -15.35 -5.11 -11.78
CA MET A 161 -14.22 -5.26 -10.85
C MET A 161 -13.51 -6.62 -10.94
N ALA A 162 -14.20 -7.69 -11.33
CA ALA A 162 -13.54 -8.98 -11.53
C ALA A 162 -12.50 -8.90 -12.67
N ALA A 163 -12.80 -8.16 -13.76
CA ALA A 163 -11.85 -7.90 -14.85
C ALA A 163 -10.67 -7.02 -14.39
N VAL A 164 -10.93 -5.99 -13.59
CA VAL A 164 -9.88 -5.13 -12.99
C VAL A 164 -8.94 -5.96 -12.10
N ASN A 165 -9.47 -6.87 -11.29
CA ASN A 165 -8.67 -7.75 -10.44
C ASN A 165 -7.83 -8.74 -11.26
N ALA A 166 -8.36 -9.30 -12.35
CA ALA A 166 -7.64 -10.20 -13.25
C ALA A 166 -6.49 -9.47 -13.97
N ASP A 167 -6.72 -8.26 -14.48
CA ASP A 167 -5.69 -7.42 -15.08
C ASP A 167 -4.63 -7.01 -14.04
N THR A 168 -5.06 -6.64 -12.82
CA THR A 168 -4.15 -6.31 -11.71
C THR A 168 -3.24 -7.49 -11.38
N LYS A 169 -3.80 -8.71 -11.28
CA LYS A 169 -3.02 -9.94 -11.07
C LYS A 169 -1.97 -10.11 -12.14
N THR A 170 -2.37 -9.98 -13.40
CA THR A 170 -1.47 -10.15 -14.54
C THR A 170 -0.33 -9.13 -14.51
N LEU A 171 -0.63 -7.85 -14.30
CA LEU A 171 0.36 -6.78 -14.26
C LEU A 171 1.30 -6.90 -13.06
N VAL A 172 0.76 -7.14 -11.85
CA VAL A 172 1.58 -7.28 -10.64
C VAL A 172 2.53 -8.46 -10.74
N MET A 173 2.05 -9.62 -11.18
CA MET A 173 2.89 -10.82 -11.30
C MET A 173 4.01 -10.65 -12.32
N GLN A 174 3.79 -9.86 -13.38
CA GLN A 174 4.83 -9.52 -14.35
C GLN A 174 5.81 -8.46 -13.85
N GLN A 175 5.32 -7.45 -13.13
CA GLN A 175 6.12 -6.28 -12.77
C GLN A 175 6.83 -6.41 -11.42
N ALA A 176 6.28 -7.13 -10.43
CA ALA A 176 6.87 -7.23 -9.09
C ALA A 176 8.31 -7.77 -9.06
N PRO A 177 8.71 -8.80 -9.84
CA PRO A 177 10.11 -9.20 -9.91
C PRO A 177 11.03 -8.11 -10.47
N ILE A 178 10.52 -7.33 -11.44
CA ILE A 178 11.28 -6.25 -12.08
C ILE A 178 11.48 -5.09 -11.11
N TYR A 179 10.50 -4.78 -10.25
CA TYR A 179 10.64 -3.78 -9.19
C TYR A 179 11.83 -4.07 -8.29
N VAL A 180 11.99 -5.33 -7.87
CA VAL A 180 13.12 -5.75 -7.03
C VAL A 180 14.45 -5.57 -7.74
N ILE A 181 14.52 -5.93 -9.02
CA ILE A 181 15.73 -5.80 -9.84
C ILE A 181 16.10 -4.32 -10.00
N ILE A 182 15.14 -3.46 -10.36
CA ILE A 182 15.37 -2.01 -10.51
C ILE A 182 15.84 -1.40 -9.20
N ALA A 183 15.14 -1.68 -8.09
CA ALA A 183 15.50 -1.18 -6.77
C ALA A 183 16.93 -1.62 -6.37
N ALA A 184 17.26 -2.89 -6.60
CA ALA A 184 18.58 -3.43 -6.28
C ALA A 184 19.68 -2.80 -7.15
N LEU A 185 19.49 -2.67 -8.47
CA LEU A 185 20.47 -2.10 -9.39
C LEU A 185 20.73 -0.63 -9.11
N LEU A 186 19.67 0.18 -8.89
CA LEU A 186 19.83 1.60 -8.59
C LEU A 186 20.46 1.82 -7.22
N SER A 187 20.10 1.04 -6.20
CA SER A 187 20.74 1.08 -4.89
C SER A 187 22.19 0.66 -4.97
N MET A 188 22.53 -0.36 -5.77
CA MET A 188 23.89 -0.80 -6.00
C MET A 188 24.73 0.30 -6.68
N LEU A 189 24.15 1.03 -7.63
CA LEU A 189 24.82 2.15 -8.29
C LEU A 189 25.15 3.27 -7.30
N VAL A 190 24.19 3.69 -6.49
CA VAL A 190 24.40 4.72 -5.46
C VAL A 190 25.49 4.29 -4.47
N MET A 191 25.40 3.06 -3.93
CA MET A 191 26.39 2.55 -2.98
C MET A 191 27.75 2.31 -3.63
N GLY A 192 27.81 1.88 -4.89
CA GLY A 192 29.05 1.70 -5.64
C GLY A 192 29.85 3.00 -5.78
N ILE A 193 29.17 4.15 -5.84
CA ILE A 193 29.80 5.47 -5.89
C ILE A 193 30.21 5.96 -4.50
N THR A 194 29.44 5.63 -3.47
CA THR A 194 29.58 6.18 -2.12
C THR A 194 30.38 5.31 -1.16
N MET A 195 30.56 4.01 -1.47
CA MET A 195 31.39 3.07 -0.68
C MET A 195 32.78 2.94 -1.29
N ASP A 196 33.69 2.34 -0.56
CA ASP A 196 35.10 2.16 -0.97
C ASP A 196 35.39 0.87 -1.74
N SER A 197 34.36 0.04 -1.99
CA SER A 197 34.48 -1.21 -2.73
C SER A 197 33.13 -1.60 -3.34
N ILE A 198 33.13 -2.08 -4.61
CA ILE A 198 31.92 -2.54 -5.31
C ILE A 198 31.38 -3.86 -4.71
N ILE A 199 32.23 -4.68 -4.09
CA ILE A 199 31.82 -5.94 -3.46
C ILE A 199 30.93 -5.69 -2.22
N VAL A 200 31.20 -4.61 -1.48
CA VAL A 200 30.44 -4.30 -0.25
C VAL A 200 28.94 -4.11 -0.53
N PRO A 201 28.51 -3.27 -1.49
CA PRO A 201 27.10 -3.19 -1.90
C PRO A 201 26.48 -4.52 -2.32
N MET A 202 27.22 -5.37 -3.04
CA MET A 202 26.74 -6.70 -3.43
C MET A 202 26.45 -7.59 -2.20
N LEU A 203 27.31 -7.54 -1.17
CA LEU A 203 27.11 -8.29 0.06
C LEU A 203 25.92 -7.76 0.87
N PHE A 204 25.69 -6.43 0.84
CA PHE A 204 24.51 -5.83 1.45
C PHE A 204 23.25 -6.33 0.78
N LEU A 205 23.17 -6.23 -0.54
CA LEU A 205 22.03 -6.68 -1.32
C LEU A 205 21.77 -8.17 -1.15
N LEU A 206 22.83 -8.99 -1.08
CA LEU A 206 22.69 -10.42 -0.83
C LEU A 206 22.10 -10.69 0.56
N SER A 207 22.62 -10.03 1.60
CA SER A 207 22.10 -10.19 2.97
C SER A 207 20.65 -9.72 3.11
N ILE A 208 20.30 -8.59 2.49
CA ILE A 208 18.95 -8.03 2.49
C ILE A 208 18.02 -8.90 1.64
N GLY A 209 18.46 -9.39 0.48
CA GLY A 209 17.70 -10.30 -0.36
C GLY A 209 17.32 -11.60 0.36
N MET A 210 18.26 -12.17 1.14
CA MET A 210 17.96 -13.31 2.01
C MET A 210 16.89 -12.97 3.06
N ALA A 211 17.00 -11.79 3.70
CA ALA A 211 16.01 -11.33 4.68
C ALA A 211 14.62 -11.10 4.04
N ILE A 212 14.56 -10.62 2.80
CA ILE A 212 13.31 -10.48 2.03
C ILE A 212 12.67 -11.85 1.78
N ILE A 213 13.46 -12.84 1.34
CA ILE A 213 12.96 -14.21 1.10
C ILE A 213 12.43 -14.83 2.40
N TYR A 214 13.10 -14.64 3.54
CA TYR A 214 12.61 -15.12 4.84
C TYR A 214 11.30 -14.41 5.24
N ASN A 215 11.21 -13.11 5.00
CA ASN A 215 10.00 -12.35 5.28
C ASN A 215 8.82 -12.86 4.44
N LEU A 216 9.00 -12.95 3.13
CA LEU A 216 7.97 -13.45 2.21
C LEU A 216 7.60 -14.91 2.53
N GLY A 217 8.59 -15.76 2.80
CA GLY A 217 8.37 -17.15 3.14
C GLY A 217 7.61 -17.39 4.45
N THR A 218 7.64 -16.45 5.39
CA THR A 218 6.87 -16.56 6.64
C THR A 218 5.44 -16.02 6.54
N ASN A 219 5.01 -15.51 5.37
CA ASN A 219 3.64 -15.00 5.18
C ASN A 219 2.59 -16.11 5.12
N PHE A 220 2.99 -17.36 4.86
CA PHE A 220 2.06 -18.51 4.92
C PHE A 220 1.34 -18.61 6.28
N ILE A 221 1.91 -18.07 7.36
CA ILE A 221 1.28 -18.04 8.69
C ILE A 221 0.03 -17.15 8.69
N GLN A 222 0.00 -16.11 7.84
CA GLN A 222 -1.15 -15.20 7.67
C GLN A 222 -2.19 -15.79 6.69
N GLY A 223 -1.82 -16.81 5.91
CA GLY A 223 -2.64 -17.42 4.87
C GLY A 223 -2.65 -16.65 3.56
N GLN A 224 -2.83 -15.34 3.60
CA GLN A 224 -2.84 -14.47 2.42
C GLN A 224 -2.17 -13.12 2.70
N ILE A 225 -1.72 -12.46 1.64
CA ILE A 225 -1.25 -11.07 1.64
C ILE A 225 -1.84 -10.34 0.45
N SER A 226 -1.97 -9.01 0.55
CA SER A 226 -2.42 -8.20 -0.59
C SER A 226 -1.33 -8.07 -1.67
N TYR A 227 -1.75 -7.82 -2.89
CA TYR A 227 -0.82 -7.54 -3.98
C TYR A 227 0.02 -6.27 -3.73
N LEU A 228 -0.56 -5.27 -3.04
CA LEU A 228 0.17 -4.07 -2.63
C LEU A 228 1.27 -4.41 -1.62
N THR A 229 0.96 -5.26 -0.65
CA THR A 229 1.95 -5.75 0.31
C THR A 229 3.06 -6.52 -0.39
N LEU A 230 2.73 -7.39 -1.36
CA LEU A 230 3.72 -8.11 -2.16
C LEU A 230 4.65 -7.15 -2.92
N ALA A 231 4.07 -6.21 -3.67
CA ALA A 231 4.80 -5.29 -4.52
C ALA A 231 5.71 -4.34 -3.71
N LEU A 232 5.22 -3.84 -2.58
CA LEU A 232 5.93 -2.85 -1.78
C LEU A 232 6.93 -3.49 -0.80
N THR A 233 6.66 -4.69 -0.29
CA THR A 233 7.49 -5.31 0.77
C THR A 233 8.95 -5.42 0.38
N ALA A 234 9.26 -5.98 -0.78
CA ALA A 234 10.64 -6.20 -1.20
C ALA A 234 11.39 -4.87 -1.41
N VAL A 235 10.75 -3.89 -2.03
CA VAL A 235 11.31 -2.57 -2.33
C VAL A 235 11.52 -1.77 -1.05
N LEU A 236 10.50 -1.71 -0.19
CA LEU A 236 10.58 -0.94 1.06
C LEU A 236 11.50 -1.61 2.10
N GLN A 237 11.46 -2.93 2.20
CA GLN A 237 12.37 -3.64 3.10
C GLN A 237 13.82 -3.41 2.67
N LEU A 238 14.13 -3.47 1.37
CA LEU A 238 15.45 -3.15 0.85
C LEU A 238 15.83 -1.70 1.20
N ALA A 239 14.94 -0.75 0.91
CA ALA A 239 15.20 0.67 1.15
C ALA A 239 15.43 0.99 2.64
N VAL A 240 14.60 0.45 3.53
CA VAL A 240 14.66 0.74 4.98
C VAL A 240 15.79 0.00 5.69
N THR A 241 16.09 -1.26 5.30
CA THR A 241 17.10 -2.06 6.03
C THR A 241 18.52 -1.84 5.55
N MET A 242 18.69 -1.15 4.43
CA MET A 242 20.01 -0.82 3.88
C MET A 242 20.84 0.04 4.84
N ASP A 243 20.20 0.95 5.56
CA ASP A 243 20.82 1.85 6.54
C ASP A 243 21.57 1.09 7.63
N TYR A 244 21.01 -0.03 8.08
CA TYR A 244 21.63 -0.88 9.11
C TYR A 244 22.96 -1.49 8.60
N SER A 245 22.98 -1.87 7.33
CA SER A 245 24.18 -2.40 6.68
C SER A 245 25.26 -1.34 6.52
N ILE A 246 24.88 -0.12 6.14
CA ILE A 246 25.78 1.04 6.05
C ILE A 246 26.38 1.37 7.43
N PHE A 247 25.59 1.38 8.50
CA PHE A 247 26.07 1.61 9.86
C PHE A 247 27.04 0.53 10.33
N LEU A 248 26.77 -0.73 10.02
CA LEU A 248 27.70 -1.82 10.34
C LEU A 248 29.04 -1.63 9.63
N TRP A 249 29.00 -1.30 8.32
CA TRP A 249 30.20 -1.11 7.53
C TRP A 249 31.06 0.04 8.05
N HIS A 250 30.46 1.21 8.29
CA HIS A 250 31.19 2.35 8.86
C HIS A 250 31.77 2.04 10.23
N SER A 251 31.01 1.36 11.11
CA SER A 251 31.49 0.91 12.40
C SER A 251 32.66 -0.08 12.25
N TYR A 252 32.59 -0.99 11.26
CA TYR A 252 33.66 -1.96 11.01
C TYR A 252 34.94 -1.27 10.54
N GLN A 253 34.86 -0.31 9.63
CA GLN A 253 36.01 0.49 9.18
C GLN A 253 36.65 1.25 10.34
N GLU A 254 35.87 1.94 11.18
CA GLU A 254 36.35 2.65 12.36
C GLU A 254 37.10 1.70 13.34
N GLN A 255 36.59 0.47 13.51
CA GLN A 255 37.22 -0.51 14.41
C GLN A 255 38.46 -1.17 13.80
N ILE A 256 38.56 -1.32 12.47
CA ILE A 256 39.80 -1.81 11.82
C ILE A 256 40.97 -0.91 12.15
N ASP A 257 40.81 0.41 12.01
CA ASP A 257 41.85 1.39 12.33
C ASP A 257 42.24 1.37 13.81
N ARG A 258 41.25 1.12 14.68
CA ARG A 258 41.45 1.07 16.14
C ARG A 258 42.16 -0.18 16.64
N TYR A 259 42.03 -1.30 15.93
CA TYR A 259 42.61 -2.59 16.32
C TYR A 259 43.74 -3.05 15.39
N ASP A 260 44.47 -2.10 14.81
CA ASP A 260 45.71 -2.34 14.00
C ASP A 260 45.50 -3.41 12.90
N GLY A 261 44.30 -3.44 12.29
CA GLY A 261 43.98 -4.36 11.20
C GLY A 261 43.51 -5.76 11.63
N ASP A 262 43.29 -6.04 12.91
CA ASP A 262 42.65 -7.32 13.34
C ASP A 262 41.16 -7.33 12.97
N LYS A 263 40.90 -7.83 11.76
CA LYS A 263 39.55 -7.87 11.14
C LYS A 263 38.51 -8.63 11.97
N LYS A 264 38.90 -9.73 12.63
CA LYS A 264 37.97 -10.52 13.46
C LYS A 264 37.62 -9.79 14.74
N ARG A 265 38.58 -9.18 15.38
CA ARG A 265 38.36 -8.37 16.59
C ARG A 265 37.58 -7.11 16.25
N ALA A 266 37.93 -6.41 15.16
CA ALA A 266 37.24 -5.25 14.67
C ALA A 266 35.78 -5.54 14.38
N MET A 267 35.48 -6.65 13.67
CA MET A 267 34.11 -7.05 13.36
C MET A 267 33.31 -7.38 14.63
N ALA A 268 33.86 -8.07 15.61
CA ALA A 268 33.16 -8.38 16.85
C ALA A 268 32.80 -7.10 17.64
N HIS A 269 33.64 -6.07 17.61
CA HIS A 269 33.33 -4.77 18.21
C HIS A 269 32.36 -3.96 17.38
N ALA A 270 32.49 -3.98 16.05
CA ALA A 270 31.53 -3.35 15.13
C ALA A 270 30.11 -3.87 15.34
N ILE A 271 29.91 -5.20 15.38
CA ILE A 271 28.63 -5.81 15.71
C ILE A 271 28.07 -5.29 17.04
N SER A 272 28.94 -5.24 18.09
CA SER A 272 28.52 -4.77 19.42
C SER A 272 28.06 -3.30 19.42
N HIS A 273 28.71 -2.45 18.65
CA HIS A 273 28.37 -1.03 18.51
C HIS A 273 27.10 -0.86 17.65
N THR A 274 27.03 -1.59 16.55
CA THR A 274 25.91 -1.53 15.62
C THR A 274 24.60 -2.00 16.25
N ILE A 275 24.59 -3.08 17.03
CA ILE A 275 23.38 -3.56 17.73
C ILE A 275 22.78 -2.44 18.57
N VAL A 276 23.59 -1.67 19.32
CA VAL A 276 23.06 -0.60 20.17
C VAL A 276 22.40 0.51 19.36
N SER A 277 23.03 0.90 18.26
CA SER A 277 22.54 1.98 17.40
C SER A 277 21.33 1.54 16.58
N VAL A 278 21.42 0.36 15.94
CA VAL A 278 20.36 -0.18 15.06
C VAL A 278 19.12 -0.59 15.85
N THR A 279 19.27 -1.13 17.08
CA THR A 279 18.09 -1.47 17.89
C THR A 279 17.23 -0.24 18.21
N GLY A 280 17.88 0.91 18.50
CA GLY A 280 17.13 2.14 18.78
C GLY A 280 16.34 2.63 17.57
N SER A 281 16.97 2.57 16.40
CA SER A 281 16.41 2.96 15.11
C SER A 281 15.34 1.96 14.62
N SER A 282 15.67 0.67 14.60
CA SER A 282 14.71 -0.35 14.12
C SER A 282 13.40 -0.41 14.94
N ILE A 283 13.46 -0.14 16.24
CA ILE A 283 12.23 -0.09 17.08
C ILE A 283 11.31 1.04 16.63
N THR A 284 11.83 2.20 16.25
CA THR A 284 11.01 3.31 15.75
C THR A 284 10.39 2.99 14.38
N THR A 285 11.16 2.35 13.50
CA THR A 285 10.66 1.90 12.20
C THR A 285 9.60 0.82 12.33
N ILE A 286 9.81 -0.18 13.20
CA ILE A 286 8.82 -1.21 13.53
C ILE A 286 7.56 -0.55 14.09
N ALA A 287 7.67 0.44 14.98
CA ALA A 287 6.52 1.12 15.55
C ALA A 287 5.72 1.91 14.50
N GLY A 288 6.38 2.52 13.51
CA GLY A 288 5.71 3.15 12.38
C GLY A 288 4.86 2.13 11.60
N PHE A 289 5.41 0.94 11.30
CA PHE A 289 4.64 -0.12 10.63
C PHE A 289 3.55 -0.72 11.51
N VAL A 290 3.82 -0.94 12.80
CA VAL A 290 2.82 -1.43 13.76
C VAL A 290 1.66 -0.44 13.92
N ALA A 291 1.88 0.86 13.75
CA ALA A 291 0.81 1.84 13.77
C ALA A 291 -0.26 1.59 12.68
N LEU A 292 0.13 1.04 11.52
CA LEU A 292 -0.82 0.63 10.46
C LEU A 292 -1.78 -0.48 10.93
N CYS A 293 -1.34 -1.33 11.87
CA CYS A 293 -2.20 -2.40 12.41
C CYS A 293 -3.40 -1.88 13.23
N PHE A 294 -3.45 -0.58 13.52
CA PHE A 294 -4.58 0.06 14.22
C PHE A 294 -5.67 0.57 13.26
N MET A 295 -5.52 0.32 11.97
CA MET A 295 -6.56 0.58 10.98
C MET A 295 -7.74 -0.39 11.16
N SER A 296 -8.95 0.12 10.90
CA SER A 296 -10.14 -0.70 10.73
C SER A 296 -10.13 -1.40 9.37
N PHE A 297 -9.56 -0.75 8.35
CA PHE A 297 -9.28 -1.32 7.04
C PHE A 297 -8.12 -2.31 7.17
N THR A 298 -8.40 -3.61 7.03
CA THR A 298 -7.47 -4.68 7.39
C THR A 298 -6.24 -4.79 6.49
N LEU A 299 -6.20 -4.09 5.35
CA LEU A 299 -5.01 -3.91 4.52
C LEU A 299 -3.86 -3.26 5.32
N GLY A 300 -4.18 -2.36 6.27
CA GLY A 300 -3.18 -1.79 7.17
C GLY A 300 -2.54 -2.83 8.09
N LEU A 301 -3.31 -3.79 8.58
CA LEU A 301 -2.79 -4.91 9.37
C LEU A 301 -1.85 -5.80 8.53
N ASP A 302 -2.25 -6.13 7.30
CA ASP A 302 -1.47 -6.94 6.37
C ASP A 302 -0.10 -6.27 6.09
N LEU A 303 -0.11 -5.05 5.58
CA LEU A 303 1.11 -4.30 5.28
C LEU A 303 1.96 -4.05 6.53
N GLY A 304 1.32 -3.68 7.64
CA GLY A 304 1.98 -3.38 8.91
C GLY A 304 2.76 -4.55 9.49
N ILE A 305 2.15 -5.74 9.55
CA ILE A 305 2.80 -6.97 10.06
C ILE A 305 3.94 -7.40 9.15
N VAL A 306 3.71 -7.46 7.84
CA VAL A 306 4.73 -7.93 6.88
C VAL A 306 5.94 -6.99 6.88
N MET A 307 5.72 -5.68 6.91
CA MET A 307 6.80 -4.70 6.94
C MET A 307 7.55 -4.69 8.29
N ALA A 308 6.85 -4.74 9.43
CA ALA A 308 7.47 -4.82 10.75
C ALA A 308 8.34 -6.08 10.87
N LYS A 309 7.84 -7.23 10.44
CA LYS A 309 8.57 -8.50 10.37
C LYS A 309 9.78 -8.41 9.44
N GLY A 310 9.63 -7.75 8.29
CA GLY A 310 10.72 -7.49 7.35
C GLY A 310 11.88 -6.71 7.97
N VAL A 311 11.59 -5.68 8.77
CA VAL A 311 12.61 -4.93 9.52
C VAL A 311 13.34 -5.82 10.54
N VAL A 312 12.60 -6.69 11.25
CA VAL A 312 13.21 -7.64 12.21
C VAL A 312 14.18 -8.59 11.49
N PHE A 313 13.78 -9.18 10.37
CA PHE A 313 14.67 -10.04 9.58
C PHE A 313 15.88 -9.26 9.02
N GLY A 314 15.67 -8.01 8.60
CA GLY A 314 16.75 -7.11 8.16
C GLY A 314 17.78 -6.85 9.24
N VAL A 315 17.34 -6.57 10.46
CA VAL A 315 18.26 -6.37 11.62
C VAL A 315 19.00 -7.66 11.96
N ILE A 316 18.32 -8.79 12.01
CA ILE A 316 18.96 -10.10 12.25
C ILE A 316 20.01 -10.38 11.18
N GLY A 317 19.66 -10.20 9.90
CA GLY A 317 20.60 -10.35 8.77
C GLY A 317 21.81 -9.43 8.88
N CYS A 318 21.59 -8.16 9.22
CA CYS A 318 22.65 -7.16 9.39
C CYS A 318 23.67 -7.54 10.49
N VAL A 319 23.22 -8.10 11.62
CA VAL A 319 24.13 -8.40 12.75
C VAL A 319 24.66 -9.84 12.75
N THR A 320 24.18 -10.72 11.87
CA THR A 320 24.57 -12.14 11.79
C THR A 320 25.12 -12.51 10.41
N ILE A 321 24.29 -12.42 9.36
CA ILE A 321 24.62 -12.87 8.01
C ILE A 321 25.64 -11.94 7.37
N LEU A 322 25.41 -10.65 7.39
CA LEU A 322 26.26 -9.66 6.74
C LEU A 322 27.70 -9.64 7.28
N PRO A 323 27.96 -9.66 8.61
CA PRO A 323 29.32 -9.78 9.15
C PRO A 323 30.04 -11.06 8.69
N ALA A 324 29.30 -12.16 8.60
CA ALA A 324 29.85 -13.43 8.15
C ALA A 324 30.24 -13.38 6.66
N LEU A 325 29.41 -12.75 5.81
CA LEU A 325 29.69 -12.51 4.38
C LEU A 325 30.90 -11.59 4.19
N ILE A 326 30.97 -10.48 4.92
CA ILE A 326 32.11 -9.52 4.84
C ILE A 326 33.40 -10.24 5.18
N LEU A 327 33.44 -11.01 6.28
CA LEU A 327 34.66 -11.75 6.69
C LEU A 327 35.00 -12.90 5.73
N ALA A 328 34.03 -13.48 5.03
CA ALA A 328 34.28 -14.52 4.04
C ALA A 328 34.83 -13.93 2.73
N CYS A 329 34.36 -12.75 2.33
CA CYS A 329 34.75 -12.08 1.07
C CYS A 329 35.85 -11.04 1.25
N ASP A 330 36.52 -11.00 2.39
CA ASP A 330 37.52 -9.99 2.74
C ASP A 330 38.59 -9.74 1.67
N LYS A 331 39.17 -10.81 1.10
CA LYS A 331 40.16 -10.71 0.02
C LYS A 331 39.59 -10.05 -1.27
N ALA A 332 38.33 -10.29 -1.56
CA ALA A 332 37.67 -9.69 -2.73
C ALA A 332 37.38 -8.20 -2.49
N ILE A 333 36.97 -7.85 -1.27
CA ILE A 333 36.77 -6.45 -0.87
C ILE A 333 38.06 -5.64 -1.03
N GLU A 334 39.21 -6.17 -0.55
CA GLU A 334 40.52 -5.49 -0.65
C GLU A 334 40.95 -5.26 -2.11
N LYS A 335 40.68 -6.23 -3.01
CA LYS A 335 41.05 -6.14 -4.43
C LYS A 335 40.21 -5.11 -5.21
N THR A 336 39.00 -4.79 -4.74
CA THR A 336 38.05 -3.90 -5.41
C THR A 336 37.95 -2.52 -4.77
N LYS A 337 38.86 -2.19 -3.85
CA LYS A 337 38.90 -0.86 -3.22
C LYS A 337 39.17 0.24 -4.23
N HIS A 338 38.37 1.29 -4.13
CA HIS A 338 38.47 2.50 -4.94
C HIS A 338 38.25 3.76 -4.10
N LYS A 339 38.56 4.92 -4.67
CA LYS A 339 38.39 6.21 -4.00
C LYS A 339 36.89 6.55 -3.88
N ILE A 340 36.45 6.88 -2.67
CA ILE A 340 35.08 7.32 -2.37
C ILE A 340 34.84 8.68 -3.01
N LEU A 341 33.69 8.81 -3.70
CA LEU A 341 33.24 10.05 -4.31
C LEU A 341 32.23 10.74 -3.39
N MET A 342 32.70 11.21 -2.21
CA MET A 342 31.82 11.92 -1.27
C MET A 342 32.33 13.35 -1.06
N PRO A 343 31.43 14.35 -1.03
CA PRO A 343 31.82 15.73 -0.76
C PRO A 343 32.27 15.92 0.69
N ASP A 344 33.18 16.90 0.90
CA ASP A 344 33.52 17.35 2.25
C ASP A 344 32.37 18.15 2.86
N VAL A 345 31.66 17.51 3.80
CA VAL A 345 30.48 18.07 4.47
C VAL A 345 30.84 19.02 5.65
N SER A 346 32.10 19.15 6.00
CA SER A 346 32.55 19.99 7.13
C SER A 346 32.21 21.48 6.90
N ARG A 347 32.30 21.95 5.66
CA ARG A 347 31.92 23.31 5.27
C ARG A 347 30.39 23.53 5.41
N ILE A 348 29.60 22.54 4.99
CA ILE A 348 28.13 22.58 5.13
C ILE A 348 27.76 22.63 6.61
N ALA A 349 28.37 21.78 7.44
CA ALA A 349 28.12 21.74 8.87
C ALA A 349 28.40 23.08 9.56
N SER A 350 29.50 23.71 9.21
CA SER A 350 29.86 25.05 9.72
C SER A 350 28.90 26.12 9.23
N TRP A 351 28.49 26.09 7.97
CA TRP A 351 27.53 27.04 7.40
C TRP A 351 26.17 26.94 8.09
N VAL A 352 25.63 25.73 8.26
CA VAL A 352 24.31 25.49 8.91
C VAL A 352 24.33 26.01 10.34
N THR A 353 25.36 25.72 11.13
CA THR A 353 25.42 26.16 12.53
C THR A 353 25.68 27.66 12.67
N ASN A 354 26.25 28.33 11.65
CA ASN A 354 26.38 29.80 11.62
C ASN A 354 25.05 30.49 11.29
N HIS A 355 24.22 29.88 10.41
CA HIS A 355 22.98 30.47 9.93
C HIS A 355 21.71 29.88 10.57
N TYR A 356 21.84 29.22 11.74
CA TYR A 356 20.74 28.50 12.39
C TYR A 356 19.48 29.33 12.63
N LYS A 357 19.61 30.67 12.87
CA LYS A 357 18.45 31.55 13.06
C LYS A 357 17.64 31.71 11.78
N ILE A 358 18.33 31.86 10.62
CA ILE A 358 17.67 31.98 9.31
C ILE A 358 16.94 30.67 8.98
N LEU A 359 17.58 29.53 9.22
CA LEU A 359 17.00 28.20 8.97
C LEU A 359 15.79 27.95 9.89
N ALA A 360 15.80 28.41 11.12
CA ALA A 360 14.63 28.35 12.01
C ALA A 360 13.47 29.24 11.54
N VAL A 361 13.76 30.41 10.96
CA VAL A 361 12.73 31.25 10.33
C VAL A 361 12.16 30.55 9.10
N ILE A 362 13.00 29.98 8.24
CA ILE A 362 12.57 29.21 7.07
C ILE A 362 11.66 28.05 7.49
N PHE A 363 11.98 27.33 8.57
CA PHE A 363 11.11 26.28 9.11
C PHE A 363 9.69 26.80 9.36
N ILE A 364 9.55 27.94 10.06
CA ILE A 364 8.23 28.52 10.38
C ILE A 364 7.51 29.02 9.13
N VAL A 365 8.24 29.69 8.23
CA VAL A 365 7.67 30.27 7.00
C VAL A 365 7.19 29.17 6.05
N VAL A 366 7.92 28.08 5.92
CA VAL A 366 7.55 26.95 5.04
C VAL A 366 6.47 26.05 5.68
N LEU A 367 6.42 25.98 7.02
CA LEU A 367 5.43 25.16 7.72
C LEU A 367 3.99 25.60 7.39
N ILE A 368 3.73 26.90 7.29
CA ILE A 368 2.38 27.43 7.03
C ILE A 368 1.84 26.96 5.66
N PRO A 369 2.53 27.21 4.53
CA PRO A 369 2.07 26.70 3.24
C PRO A 369 2.10 25.17 3.17
N ALA A 370 3.03 24.49 3.84
CA ALA A 370 3.05 23.04 3.86
C ALA A 370 1.79 22.44 4.51
N ILE A 371 1.35 22.99 5.65
CA ILE A 371 0.08 22.58 6.29
C ILE A 371 -1.11 22.93 5.39
N TYR A 372 -1.11 24.11 4.76
CA TYR A 372 -2.18 24.51 3.85
C TYR A 372 -2.31 23.53 2.68
N GLY A 373 -1.21 23.20 2.00
CA GLY A 373 -1.23 22.22 0.91
C GLY A 373 -1.68 20.81 1.38
N TYR A 374 -1.21 20.38 2.55
CA TYR A 374 -1.58 19.10 3.14
C TYR A 374 -3.07 18.99 3.47
N THR A 375 -3.72 20.07 3.87
CA THR A 375 -5.16 20.09 4.17
C THR A 375 -6.05 20.26 2.94
N HIS A 376 -5.44 20.52 1.76
CA HIS A 376 -6.13 20.72 0.48
C HIS A 376 -5.69 19.69 -0.57
N ASP A 377 -5.04 18.60 -0.17
CA ASP A 377 -4.75 17.49 -1.06
C ASP A 377 -6.06 16.78 -1.48
N GLN A 378 -6.06 16.30 -2.71
CA GLN A 378 -7.19 15.58 -3.28
C GLN A 378 -6.86 14.09 -3.30
N VAL A 379 -7.75 13.30 -2.74
CA VAL A 379 -7.62 11.85 -2.68
C VAL A 379 -8.68 11.21 -3.57
N TYR A 380 -8.31 10.20 -4.33
CA TYR A 380 -9.25 9.42 -5.13
C TYR A 380 -9.35 7.97 -4.63
N TYR A 381 -10.52 7.37 -4.86
CA TYR A 381 -10.90 6.04 -4.40
C TYR A 381 -11.32 5.11 -5.54
N ASP A 382 -11.25 5.58 -6.77
CA ASP A 382 -11.55 4.80 -7.96
C ASP A 382 -10.44 3.76 -8.18
N LEU A 383 -10.73 2.48 -7.92
CA LEU A 383 -9.79 1.39 -8.07
C LEU A 383 -9.56 1.03 -9.55
N ALA A 384 -10.59 1.10 -10.37
CA ALA A 384 -10.49 0.85 -11.81
C ALA A 384 -9.62 1.91 -12.50
N GLY A 385 -9.71 3.17 -12.06
CA GLY A 385 -8.90 4.28 -12.53
C GLY A 385 -7.40 4.16 -12.21
N THR A 386 -7.00 3.29 -11.27
CA THR A 386 -5.58 3.03 -10.96
C THR A 386 -4.86 2.25 -12.05
N MET A 387 -5.61 1.63 -12.97
CA MET A 387 -5.07 0.84 -14.06
C MET A 387 -4.55 1.73 -15.19
N PRO A 388 -3.52 1.31 -15.94
CA PRO A 388 -3.04 2.04 -17.10
C PRO A 388 -4.11 2.10 -18.20
N ASP A 389 -4.07 3.16 -19.02
CA ASP A 389 -5.03 3.34 -20.12
C ASP A 389 -4.98 2.20 -21.16
N SER A 390 -3.89 1.44 -21.18
CA SER A 390 -3.74 0.26 -22.03
C SER A 390 -4.38 -1.00 -21.43
N ALA A 391 -4.83 -0.97 -20.19
CA ALA A 391 -5.50 -2.12 -19.56
C ALA A 391 -6.85 -2.36 -20.21
N TYR A 392 -7.12 -3.63 -20.49
CA TYR A 392 -8.32 -4.03 -21.19
C TYR A 392 -9.58 -3.77 -20.36
N SER A 393 -9.54 -4.08 -19.07
CA SER A 393 -10.63 -3.82 -18.14
C SER A 393 -10.97 -2.33 -18.01
N LYS A 394 -9.97 -1.43 -18.06
CA LYS A 394 -10.21 0.01 -18.02
C LYS A 394 -10.95 0.49 -19.27
N GLN A 395 -10.49 0.06 -20.44
CA GLN A 395 -11.15 0.39 -21.71
C GLN A 395 -12.59 -0.16 -21.76
N ALA A 396 -12.80 -1.37 -21.23
CA ALA A 396 -14.12 -1.98 -21.13
C ALA A 396 -15.05 -1.20 -20.20
N ASN A 397 -14.56 -0.79 -19.02
CA ASN A 397 -15.36 0.02 -18.09
C ASN A 397 -15.71 1.40 -18.65
N GLU A 398 -14.78 2.07 -19.35
CA GLU A 398 -15.08 3.33 -20.03
C GLU A 398 -16.14 3.19 -21.13
N ARG A 399 -16.16 2.05 -21.85
CA ARG A 399 -17.20 1.76 -22.84
C ARG A 399 -18.53 1.46 -22.18
N LEU A 400 -18.56 0.68 -21.10
CA LEU A 400 -19.76 0.39 -20.35
C LEU A 400 -20.45 1.68 -19.89
N ASP A 401 -19.68 2.64 -19.39
CA ASP A 401 -20.21 3.94 -19.00
C ASP A 401 -20.72 4.75 -20.21
N LYS A 402 -19.94 4.85 -21.30
CA LYS A 402 -20.30 5.65 -22.47
C LYS A 402 -21.49 5.08 -23.24
N GLU A 403 -21.56 3.77 -23.42
CA GLU A 403 -22.56 3.12 -24.29
C GLU A 403 -23.84 2.79 -23.53
N TYR A 404 -23.74 2.38 -22.26
CA TYR A 404 -24.89 1.94 -21.45
C TYR A 404 -25.19 2.90 -20.30
N ALA A 405 -24.40 3.94 -20.08
CA ALA A 405 -24.51 4.85 -18.95
C ALA A 405 -24.56 4.10 -17.59
N MET A 406 -23.76 3.05 -17.47
CA MET A 406 -23.62 2.23 -16.27
C MET A 406 -22.28 2.57 -15.59
N GLY A 407 -22.18 3.78 -15.00
CA GLY A 407 -21.00 4.21 -14.27
C GLY A 407 -20.85 3.53 -12.91
N ALA A 408 -21.94 3.12 -12.27
CA ALA A 408 -21.91 2.33 -11.04
C ALA A 408 -23.14 1.40 -10.94
N THR A 409 -22.90 0.23 -10.34
CA THR A 409 -23.96 -0.76 -10.10
C THR A 409 -24.14 -0.98 -8.61
N HIS A 410 -25.40 -1.01 -8.16
CA HIS A 410 -25.78 -1.31 -6.79
C HIS A 410 -26.70 -2.52 -6.77
N ILE A 411 -26.61 -3.31 -5.71
CA ILE A 411 -27.47 -4.46 -5.47
C ILE A 411 -28.16 -4.24 -4.13
N ILE A 412 -29.46 -4.48 -4.09
CA ILE A 412 -30.23 -4.47 -2.84
C ILE A 412 -30.56 -5.91 -2.50
N ILE A 413 -30.16 -6.34 -1.33
CA ILE A 413 -30.56 -7.62 -0.72
C ILE A 413 -31.64 -7.31 0.30
N ALA A 414 -32.83 -7.82 0.08
CA ALA A 414 -34.00 -7.62 0.95
C ALA A 414 -34.59 -8.97 1.38
N PRO A 415 -35.33 -9.04 2.52
CA PRO A 415 -36.04 -10.25 2.91
C PRO A 415 -37.02 -10.73 1.81
N SER A 416 -37.08 -12.03 1.59
CA SER A 416 -37.97 -12.62 0.57
C SER A 416 -39.49 -12.51 0.94
N ASP A 417 -39.79 -12.29 2.22
CA ASP A 417 -41.16 -12.11 2.75
C ASP A 417 -41.71 -10.67 2.55
N MET A 418 -40.89 -9.77 1.98
CA MET A 418 -41.38 -8.42 1.59
C MET A 418 -42.56 -8.54 0.63
N SER A 419 -43.60 -7.76 0.87
CA SER A 419 -44.79 -7.79 -0.02
C SER A 419 -44.42 -7.31 -1.43
N LYS A 420 -45.08 -7.90 -2.48
CA LYS A 420 -44.87 -7.44 -3.86
C LYS A 420 -45.14 -5.94 -4.03
N ALA A 421 -46.17 -5.42 -3.31
CA ALA A 421 -46.53 -4.01 -3.37
C ALA A 421 -45.40 -3.12 -2.80
N ASP A 422 -44.77 -3.54 -1.69
CA ASP A 422 -43.66 -2.81 -1.11
C ASP A 422 -42.39 -2.91 -1.98
N SER A 423 -42.12 -4.08 -2.58
CA SER A 423 -41.02 -4.28 -3.52
C SER A 423 -41.13 -3.36 -4.74
N ILE A 424 -42.32 -3.33 -5.37
CA ILE A 424 -42.58 -2.45 -6.51
C ILE A 424 -42.50 -0.97 -6.11
N SER A 425 -43.14 -0.59 -4.99
CA SER A 425 -43.13 0.81 -4.52
C SER A 425 -41.73 1.30 -4.17
N MET A 426 -40.89 0.45 -3.56
CA MET A 426 -39.50 0.75 -3.25
C MET A 426 -38.70 1.00 -4.54
N ILE A 427 -38.86 0.15 -5.55
CA ILE A 427 -38.20 0.33 -6.87
C ILE A 427 -38.67 1.62 -7.54
N ASP A 428 -39.98 1.93 -7.49
CA ASP A 428 -40.53 3.16 -8.06
C ASP A 428 -40.02 4.42 -7.36
N ASP A 429 -39.81 4.35 -6.05
CA ASP A 429 -39.19 5.47 -5.31
C ASP A 429 -37.69 5.60 -5.60
N ILE A 430 -36.98 4.49 -5.78
CA ILE A 430 -35.57 4.49 -6.18
C ILE A 430 -35.40 5.05 -7.60
N LYS A 431 -36.28 4.73 -8.54
CA LYS A 431 -36.25 5.30 -9.91
C LYS A 431 -36.34 6.84 -9.94
N LYS A 432 -36.91 7.46 -8.90
CA LYS A 432 -37.03 8.92 -8.79
C LYS A 432 -35.76 9.60 -8.30
N VAL A 433 -34.81 8.82 -7.75
CA VAL A 433 -33.52 9.37 -7.26
C VAL A 433 -32.69 9.80 -8.46
N ASP A 434 -32.10 10.98 -8.36
CA ASP A 434 -31.31 11.53 -9.46
C ASP A 434 -30.13 10.64 -9.82
N GLY A 435 -29.95 10.42 -11.11
CA GLY A 435 -28.88 9.60 -11.65
C GLY A 435 -29.16 8.10 -11.72
N VAL A 436 -30.27 7.59 -11.16
CA VAL A 436 -30.68 6.21 -11.36
C VAL A 436 -31.13 6.04 -12.80
N LYS A 437 -30.55 5.06 -13.48
CA LYS A 437 -30.87 4.69 -14.89
C LYS A 437 -31.80 3.52 -14.98
N LEU A 438 -31.53 2.51 -14.17
CA LEU A 438 -32.30 1.29 -14.10
C LEU A 438 -32.47 0.91 -12.63
N ALA A 439 -33.66 0.53 -12.23
CA ALA A 439 -33.91 -0.14 -10.95
C ALA A 439 -34.96 -1.21 -11.18
N VAL A 440 -34.62 -2.46 -10.90
CA VAL A 440 -35.45 -3.62 -11.18
C VAL A 440 -35.45 -4.62 -10.03
N SER A 441 -36.59 -5.19 -9.75
CA SER A 441 -36.80 -6.41 -8.95
C SER A 441 -37.59 -7.40 -9.75
N LEU A 442 -37.63 -8.67 -9.36
CA LEU A 442 -38.47 -9.66 -10.00
C LEU A 442 -39.94 -9.16 -10.05
N ASP A 443 -40.44 -8.66 -8.92
CA ASP A 443 -41.81 -8.17 -8.80
C ASP A 443 -42.08 -6.94 -9.69
N SER A 444 -41.08 -6.06 -9.91
CA SER A 444 -41.24 -4.89 -10.79
C SER A 444 -41.24 -5.27 -12.28
N ILE A 445 -40.55 -6.34 -12.65
CA ILE A 445 -40.54 -6.88 -14.03
C ILE A 445 -41.85 -7.57 -14.35
N LEU A 446 -42.35 -8.41 -13.44
CA LEU A 446 -43.57 -9.17 -13.62
C LEU A 446 -44.85 -8.33 -13.47
N GLY A 447 -44.75 -7.24 -12.69
CA GLY A 447 -45.89 -6.42 -12.32
C GLY A 447 -46.83 -7.12 -11.29
N PRO A 448 -47.84 -6.40 -10.79
CA PRO A 448 -48.66 -6.86 -9.66
C PRO A 448 -49.60 -8.02 -9.99
N THR A 449 -49.80 -8.34 -11.29
CA THR A 449 -50.85 -9.26 -11.77
C THR A 449 -50.35 -10.67 -12.08
N ILE A 450 -49.04 -10.86 -12.29
CA ILE A 450 -48.48 -12.17 -12.61
C ILE A 450 -48.21 -12.94 -11.32
N PRO A 451 -48.79 -14.13 -11.09
CA PRO A 451 -48.47 -14.98 -9.96
C PRO A 451 -47.05 -15.53 -10.08
N ASP A 452 -46.36 -15.71 -8.92
CA ASP A 452 -44.99 -16.25 -8.88
C ASP A 452 -44.90 -17.66 -9.48
N ASP A 453 -45.99 -18.44 -9.44
CA ASP A 453 -46.04 -19.80 -9.99
C ASP A 453 -45.96 -19.87 -11.54
N MET A 454 -46.11 -18.73 -12.22
CA MET A 454 -45.99 -18.62 -13.68
C MET A 454 -44.58 -18.24 -14.15
N VAL A 455 -43.66 -17.94 -13.21
CA VAL A 455 -42.30 -17.57 -13.52
C VAL A 455 -41.43 -18.85 -13.56
N PRO A 456 -40.59 -19.05 -14.59
CA PRO A 456 -39.65 -20.16 -14.61
C PRO A 456 -38.78 -20.18 -13.34
N ASP A 457 -38.54 -21.37 -12.80
CA ASP A 457 -37.79 -21.50 -11.55
C ASP A 457 -36.40 -20.95 -11.67
N GLU A 458 -35.72 -21.11 -12.82
CA GLU A 458 -34.44 -20.53 -13.15
C GLU A 458 -34.40 -18.99 -13.01
N ALA A 459 -35.42 -18.31 -13.51
CA ALA A 459 -35.54 -16.85 -13.39
C ALA A 459 -35.87 -16.41 -11.96
N LYS A 460 -36.58 -17.24 -11.17
CA LYS A 460 -36.79 -16.96 -9.73
C LYS A 460 -35.51 -17.08 -8.93
N GLU A 461 -34.71 -18.12 -9.15
CA GLU A 461 -33.50 -18.40 -8.40
C GLU A 461 -32.45 -17.28 -8.52
N ILE A 462 -32.44 -16.56 -9.66
CA ILE A 462 -31.59 -15.39 -9.86
C ILE A 462 -31.96 -14.25 -8.90
N PHE A 463 -33.25 -14.01 -8.69
CA PHE A 463 -33.76 -12.84 -7.94
C PHE A 463 -34.26 -13.18 -6.54
N LYS A 464 -34.70 -14.43 -6.28
CA LYS A 464 -35.24 -14.87 -4.98
C LYS A 464 -34.67 -16.23 -4.63
N ASN A 465 -33.90 -16.32 -3.57
CA ASN A 465 -33.39 -17.58 -3.03
C ASN A 465 -33.41 -17.56 -1.51
N GLY A 466 -33.86 -18.64 -0.90
CA GLY A 466 -33.97 -18.77 0.54
C GLY A 466 -34.77 -17.63 1.18
N ASP A 467 -34.24 -17.01 2.18
CA ASP A 467 -34.84 -15.94 2.95
C ASP A 467 -34.64 -14.54 2.33
N TYR A 468 -34.00 -14.46 1.14
CA TYR A 468 -33.64 -13.19 0.53
C TYR A 468 -34.12 -13.03 -0.91
N GLN A 469 -34.26 -11.76 -1.32
CA GLN A 469 -34.45 -11.34 -2.70
C GLN A 469 -33.44 -10.28 -3.09
N MET A 470 -33.04 -10.32 -4.35
CA MET A 470 -32.06 -9.41 -4.95
C MET A 470 -32.74 -8.43 -5.90
N MET A 471 -32.29 -7.17 -5.89
CA MET A 471 -32.74 -6.13 -6.81
C MET A 471 -31.52 -5.42 -7.35
N LEU A 472 -31.55 -5.05 -8.62
CA LEU A 472 -30.45 -4.39 -9.32
C LEU A 472 -30.77 -2.91 -9.53
N VAL A 473 -29.82 -2.04 -9.23
CA VAL A 473 -29.90 -0.60 -9.47
C VAL A 473 -28.64 -0.14 -10.22
N SER A 474 -28.82 0.49 -11.37
CA SER A 474 -27.72 1.08 -12.15
C SER A 474 -27.77 2.60 -12.08
N SER A 475 -26.62 3.21 -11.95
CA SER A 475 -26.38 4.65 -11.87
C SER A 475 -25.60 5.17 -13.07
N LYS A 476 -25.95 6.38 -13.54
CA LYS A 476 -25.16 7.10 -14.54
C LYS A 476 -23.88 7.72 -13.96
N TYR A 477 -23.77 7.77 -12.64
CA TYR A 477 -22.62 8.38 -11.97
C TYR A 477 -21.47 7.37 -11.83
N GLU A 478 -20.25 7.86 -12.00
CA GLU A 478 -19.04 7.05 -11.84
C GLU A 478 -18.85 6.62 -10.37
N THR A 479 -18.31 5.42 -10.18
CA THR A 479 -17.91 4.93 -8.85
C THR A 479 -16.96 5.92 -8.20
N ALA A 480 -17.09 6.12 -6.88
CA ALA A 480 -16.33 7.05 -6.06
C ALA A 480 -16.58 8.55 -6.29
N SER A 481 -17.52 8.94 -7.17
CA SER A 481 -17.91 10.34 -7.32
C SER A 481 -18.73 10.84 -6.13
N ASP A 482 -18.74 12.17 -5.90
CA ASP A 482 -19.58 12.77 -4.85
C ASP A 482 -21.08 12.58 -5.15
N GLU A 483 -21.43 12.59 -6.42
CA GLU A 483 -22.79 12.37 -6.92
C GLU A 483 -23.30 10.97 -6.56
N VAL A 484 -22.51 9.92 -6.86
CA VAL A 484 -22.91 8.54 -6.51
C VAL A 484 -22.94 8.33 -5.00
N ASN A 485 -22.04 8.96 -4.23
CA ASN A 485 -22.02 8.88 -2.77
C ASN A 485 -23.29 9.50 -2.15
N ASN A 486 -23.79 10.61 -2.71
CA ASN A 486 -25.04 11.23 -2.31
C ASN A 486 -26.24 10.35 -2.70
N GLN A 487 -26.24 9.81 -3.93
CA GLN A 487 -27.26 8.90 -4.43
C GLN A 487 -27.37 7.64 -3.53
N ILE A 488 -26.25 7.01 -3.18
CA ILE A 488 -26.21 5.84 -2.27
C ILE A 488 -26.84 6.18 -0.92
N THR A 489 -26.59 7.40 -0.40
CA THR A 489 -27.20 7.84 0.88
C THR A 489 -28.71 7.93 0.78
N GLU A 490 -29.23 8.44 -0.35
CA GLU A 490 -30.65 8.61 -0.59
C GLU A 490 -31.33 7.24 -0.83
N ILE A 491 -30.74 6.39 -1.68
CA ILE A 491 -31.23 5.02 -1.92
C ILE A 491 -31.25 4.23 -0.61
N LYS A 492 -30.18 4.27 0.17
CA LYS A 492 -30.13 3.57 1.48
C LYS A 492 -31.24 4.03 2.42
N LYS A 493 -31.56 5.32 2.43
CA LYS A 493 -32.68 5.85 3.23
C LYS A 493 -34.03 5.31 2.74
N ILE A 494 -34.25 5.25 1.43
CA ILE A 494 -35.46 4.66 0.84
C ILE A 494 -35.56 3.19 1.22
N VAL A 495 -34.52 2.40 0.97
CA VAL A 495 -34.47 0.97 1.28
C VAL A 495 -34.80 0.70 2.75
N LYS A 496 -34.22 1.47 3.68
CA LYS A 496 -34.46 1.32 5.12
C LYS A 496 -35.87 1.75 5.58
N ASN A 497 -36.57 2.56 4.80
CA ASN A 497 -37.98 2.90 5.07
C ASN A 497 -38.92 1.72 4.79
N TYR A 498 -38.59 0.89 3.80
CA TYR A 498 -39.41 -0.29 3.44
C TYR A 498 -38.99 -1.52 4.26
N SER A 499 -37.70 -1.75 4.48
CA SER A 499 -37.20 -2.84 5.33
C SER A 499 -35.93 -2.43 6.05
N LYS A 500 -35.91 -2.62 7.39
CA LYS A 500 -34.71 -2.36 8.21
C LYS A 500 -33.58 -3.36 7.92
N ASP A 501 -33.96 -4.58 7.52
CA ASP A 501 -33.06 -5.69 7.28
C ASP A 501 -32.52 -5.71 5.83
N ALA A 502 -33.13 -4.94 4.93
CA ALA A 502 -32.64 -4.82 3.57
C ALA A 502 -31.28 -4.06 3.54
N MET A 503 -30.36 -4.54 2.71
CA MET A 503 -28.97 -4.05 2.60
C MET A 503 -28.71 -3.55 1.19
N LEU A 504 -27.94 -2.45 1.10
CA LEU A 504 -27.44 -1.90 -0.17
C LEU A 504 -25.98 -2.27 -0.30
N ILE A 505 -25.65 -3.07 -1.31
CA ILE A 505 -24.31 -3.63 -1.55
C ILE A 505 -23.84 -3.36 -2.98
N GLY A 506 -22.66 -3.83 -3.32
CA GLY A 506 -22.01 -3.65 -4.63
C GLY A 506 -20.79 -2.75 -4.54
N GLU A 507 -20.14 -2.52 -5.68
CA GLU A 507 -18.86 -1.81 -5.77
C GLU A 507 -18.93 -0.38 -5.20
N ALA A 508 -19.90 0.42 -5.63
CA ALA A 508 -19.98 1.81 -5.21
C ALA A 508 -20.39 1.97 -3.73
N PRO A 509 -21.34 1.21 -3.15
CA PRO A 509 -21.56 1.17 -1.71
C PRO A 509 -20.31 0.75 -0.90
N CYS A 510 -19.58 -0.28 -1.34
CA CYS A 510 -18.31 -0.69 -0.71
C CYS A 510 -17.26 0.41 -0.78
N THR A 511 -17.14 1.09 -1.92
CA THR A 511 -16.23 2.23 -2.10
C THR A 511 -16.60 3.40 -1.19
N LYS A 512 -17.88 3.68 -1.01
CA LYS A 512 -18.34 4.69 -0.04
C LYS A 512 -18.01 4.33 1.41
N ASP A 513 -18.19 3.07 1.79
CA ASP A 513 -17.78 2.59 3.11
C ASP A 513 -16.26 2.68 3.27
N LEU A 514 -15.49 2.35 2.22
CA LEU A 514 -14.03 2.53 2.17
C LEU A 514 -13.63 3.99 2.43
N ILE A 515 -14.27 4.96 1.78
CA ILE A 515 -14.03 6.40 2.00
C ILE A 515 -14.23 6.76 3.47
N THR A 516 -15.36 6.36 4.04
CA THR A 516 -15.72 6.69 5.43
C THR A 516 -14.77 6.07 6.46
N ILE A 517 -14.38 4.82 6.21
CA ILE A 517 -13.48 4.07 7.10
C ILE A 517 -12.07 4.64 7.02
N THR A 518 -11.56 4.88 5.82
CA THR A 518 -10.19 5.37 5.61
C THR A 518 -9.98 6.78 6.12
N ASP A 519 -10.98 7.66 6.05
CA ASP A 519 -10.93 9.01 6.66
C ASP A 519 -10.76 8.94 8.18
N THR A 520 -11.42 7.98 8.81
CA THR A 520 -11.30 7.75 10.26
C THR A 520 -9.96 7.11 10.59
N ASP A 521 -9.54 6.12 9.81
CA ASP A 521 -8.30 5.40 10.00
C ASP A 521 -7.08 6.30 9.79
N PHE A 522 -7.11 7.21 8.82
CA PHE A 522 -6.05 8.18 8.60
C PHE A 522 -5.73 9.00 9.87
N LYS A 523 -6.76 9.54 10.52
CA LYS A 523 -6.62 10.31 11.77
C LYS A 523 -6.12 9.43 12.92
N ARG A 524 -6.66 8.21 13.04
CA ARG A 524 -6.29 7.26 14.10
C ARG A 524 -4.84 6.81 13.96
N VAL A 525 -4.43 6.40 12.78
CA VAL A 525 -3.07 5.88 12.52
C VAL A 525 -2.03 6.98 12.69
N SER A 526 -2.30 8.20 12.19
CA SER A 526 -1.41 9.36 12.39
C SER A 526 -1.21 9.66 13.88
N ALA A 527 -2.29 9.68 14.66
CA ALA A 527 -2.19 9.90 16.10
C ALA A 527 -1.41 8.79 16.82
N VAL A 528 -1.70 7.52 16.50
CA VAL A 528 -1.01 6.36 17.09
C VAL A 528 0.48 6.36 16.75
N SER A 529 0.85 6.61 15.49
CA SER A 529 2.25 6.63 15.06
C SER A 529 3.06 7.73 15.76
N ILE A 530 2.50 8.94 15.85
CA ILE A 530 3.12 10.06 16.57
C ILE A 530 3.34 9.69 18.05
N VAL A 531 2.31 9.16 18.72
CA VAL A 531 2.40 8.78 20.13
C VAL A 531 3.42 7.66 20.35
N LEU A 532 3.41 6.61 19.53
CA LEU A 532 4.36 5.50 19.65
C LEU A 532 5.81 5.98 19.47
N ILE A 533 6.09 6.77 18.44
CA ILE A 533 7.43 7.28 18.16
C ILE A 533 7.86 8.26 19.25
N PHE A 534 6.96 9.12 19.71
CA PHE A 534 7.21 10.00 20.86
C PHE A 534 7.66 9.20 22.09
N LEU A 535 6.93 8.15 22.45
CA LEU A 535 7.24 7.31 23.62
C LEU A 535 8.58 6.58 23.43
N ILE A 536 8.87 6.06 22.24
CA ILE A 536 10.13 5.37 21.97
C ILE A 536 11.30 6.33 22.10
N ILE A 537 11.23 7.52 21.51
CA ILE A 537 12.29 8.52 21.61
C ILE A 537 12.49 8.96 23.08
N LEU A 538 11.39 9.12 23.84
CA LEU A 538 11.41 9.44 25.26
C LEU A 538 12.20 8.40 26.05
N ILE A 539 11.97 7.12 25.79
CA ILE A 539 12.62 5.99 26.47
C ILE A 539 14.09 5.88 26.05
N VAL A 540 14.39 5.94 24.73
CA VAL A 540 15.74 5.78 24.18
C VAL A 540 16.68 6.88 24.62
N PHE A 541 16.23 8.13 24.61
CA PHE A 541 17.06 9.28 25.00
C PHE A 541 16.88 9.67 26.47
N LYS A 542 15.91 9.11 27.17
CA LYS A 542 15.53 9.52 28.54
C LYS A 542 15.39 11.04 28.63
N SER A 543 14.60 11.60 27.72
CA SER A 543 14.44 13.04 27.49
C SER A 543 12.98 13.35 27.20
N VAL A 544 12.46 14.44 27.76
CA VAL A 544 11.11 14.92 27.46
C VAL A 544 11.11 15.91 26.30
N SER A 545 12.17 16.69 26.14
CA SER A 545 12.23 17.72 25.08
C SER A 545 12.61 17.15 23.69
N LEU A 546 13.46 16.14 23.63
CA LEU A 546 13.90 15.56 22.36
C LEU A 546 12.76 14.97 21.55
N PRO A 547 11.82 14.17 22.12
CA PRO A 547 10.68 13.69 21.37
C PRO A 547 9.89 14.81 20.69
N ILE A 548 9.60 15.91 21.42
CA ILE A 548 8.87 17.05 20.88
C ILE A 548 9.59 17.65 19.68
N ILE A 549 10.91 17.88 19.81
CA ILE A 549 11.73 18.50 18.73
C ILE A 549 11.84 17.56 17.53
N LEU A 550 12.14 16.28 17.75
CA LEU A 550 12.35 15.32 16.67
C LEU A 550 11.04 15.05 15.90
N VAL A 551 9.93 14.81 16.60
CA VAL A 551 8.63 14.60 15.97
C VAL A 551 8.20 15.84 15.19
N ALA A 552 8.34 17.05 15.76
CA ALA A 552 7.98 18.29 15.06
C ALA A 552 8.80 18.50 13.75
N VAL A 553 10.10 18.16 13.78
CA VAL A 553 10.97 18.28 12.60
C VAL A 553 10.62 17.23 11.53
N ILE A 554 10.24 16.02 11.92
CA ILE A 554 9.88 14.96 10.99
C ILE A 554 8.48 15.19 10.42
N GLU A 555 7.51 15.58 11.25
CA GLU A 555 6.17 15.98 10.79
C GLU A 555 6.22 17.13 9.80
N PHE A 556 7.12 18.11 10.03
CA PHE A 556 7.36 19.16 9.04
C PHE A 556 7.79 18.59 7.68
N ALA A 557 8.68 17.60 7.65
CA ALA A 557 9.08 16.97 6.40
C ALA A 557 7.91 16.25 5.72
N ILE A 558 7.02 15.61 6.50
CA ILE A 558 5.81 14.95 6.01
C ILE A 558 4.84 15.99 5.44
N PHE A 559 4.56 17.10 6.16
CA PHE A 559 3.70 18.17 5.67
C PHE A 559 4.23 18.80 4.37
N VAL A 560 5.56 18.99 4.25
CA VAL A 560 6.16 19.48 3.00
C VAL A 560 5.96 18.48 1.87
N ASN A 561 6.19 17.18 2.13
CA ASN A 561 6.02 16.14 1.13
C ASN A 561 4.57 16.01 0.67
N MET A 562 3.66 15.84 1.62
CA MET A 562 2.23 15.63 1.34
C MET A 562 1.50 16.92 0.94
N GLY A 563 2.06 18.09 1.24
CA GLY A 563 1.48 19.37 0.82
C GLY A 563 1.73 19.74 -0.64
N ILE A 564 2.76 19.17 -1.29
CA ILE A 564 3.05 19.45 -2.71
C ILE A 564 1.87 19.10 -3.64
N PRO A 565 1.21 17.92 -3.52
CA PRO A 565 0.05 17.56 -4.32
C PRO A 565 -1.09 18.58 -4.24
N GLY A 566 -1.36 19.16 -3.06
CA GLY A 566 -2.37 20.19 -2.88
C GLY A 566 -2.11 21.48 -3.68
N PHE A 567 -0.84 21.78 -4.00
CA PHE A 567 -0.49 22.92 -4.87
C PHE A 567 -0.40 22.56 -6.34
N THR A 568 -0.07 21.33 -6.67
CA THR A 568 0.06 20.85 -8.06
C THR A 568 -1.26 20.34 -8.65
N GLY A 569 -2.30 20.18 -7.81
CA GLY A 569 -3.58 19.59 -8.23
C GLY A 569 -3.48 18.10 -8.53
N THR A 570 -2.40 17.42 -8.09
CA THR A 570 -2.22 16.00 -8.28
C THR A 570 -3.11 15.23 -7.31
N LYS A 571 -4.01 14.40 -7.83
CA LYS A 571 -4.82 13.52 -6.99
C LYS A 571 -3.99 12.33 -6.52
N LEU A 572 -4.12 11.96 -5.26
CA LEU A 572 -3.41 10.84 -4.64
C LEU A 572 -4.34 9.63 -4.44
N PRO A 573 -3.87 8.40 -4.64
CA PRO A 573 -4.65 7.24 -4.23
C PRO A 573 -4.80 7.22 -2.70
N PHE A 574 -5.98 6.87 -2.21
CA PHE A 574 -6.34 6.93 -0.78
C PHE A 574 -5.32 6.24 0.14
N ILE A 575 -4.80 5.10 -0.29
CA ILE A 575 -3.84 4.33 0.49
C ILE A 575 -2.49 5.06 0.65
N ALA A 576 -2.09 5.86 -0.35
CA ALA A 576 -0.85 6.60 -0.31
C ALA A 576 -0.83 7.62 0.85
N SER A 577 -1.93 8.34 1.06
CA SER A 577 -2.05 9.34 2.14
C SER A 577 -1.84 8.72 3.52
N ILE A 578 -2.38 7.51 3.76
CA ILE A 578 -2.27 6.81 5.04
C ILE A 578 -0.87 6.23 5.23
N VAL A 579 -0.38 5.53 4.21
CA VAL A 579 0.86 4.74 4.27
C VAL A 579 2.09 5.66 4.31
N ILE A 580 2.09 6.76 3.54
CA ILE A 580 3.24 7.66 3.46
C ILE A 580 3.53 8.32 4.81
N GLY A 581 2.51 8.82 5.52
CA GLY A 581 2.68 9.46 6.83
C GLY A 581 3.42 8.54 7.82
N THR A 582 2.99 7.30 7.92
CA THR A 582 3.57 6.32 8.85
C THR A 582 4.93 5.79 8.42
N ILE A 583 5.10 5.46 7.14
CA ILE A 583 6.35 4.91 6.61
C ILE A 583 7.43 6.00 6.63
N GLN A 584 7.12 7.21 6.16
CA GLN A 584 8.08 8.32 6.18
C GLN A 584 8.47 8.65 7.61
N LEU A 585 7.52 8.72 8.55
CA LEU A 585 7.80 8.96 9.96
C LEU A 585 8.72 7.88 10.53
N GLY A 586 8.44 6.59 10.29
CA GLY A 586 9.24 5.47 10.77
C GLY A 586 10.63 5.38 10.15
N ALA A 587 10.75 5.58 8.83
CA ALA A 587 12.00 5.40 8.10
C ALA A 587 12.96 6.60 8.21
N THR A 588 12.44 7.81 8.42
CA THR A 588 13.28 9.01 8.43
C THR A 588 13.65 9.51 9.82
N VAL A 589 12.97 9.02 10.86
CA VAL A 589 13.37 9.28 12.25
C VAL A 589 14.77 8.78 12.55
N ASP A 590 15.25 7.77 11.86
CA ASP A 590 16.56 7.17 12.00
C ASP A 590 17.70 8.18 11.74
N TYR A 591 17.53 9.04 10.74
CA TYR A 591 18.47 10.13 10.45
C TYR A 591 18.57 11.11 11.62
N ALA A 592 17.43 11.46 12.20
CA ALA A 592 17.36 12.35 13.35
C ALA A 592 17.94 11.70 14.63
N ILE A 593 17.69 10.42 14.86
CA ILE A 593 18.26 9.65 15.98
C ILE A 593 19.78 9.56 15.87
N LEU A 594 20.32 9.29 14.68
CA LEU A 594 21.76 9.22 14.44
C LEU A 594 22.44 10.54 14.82
N MET A 595 21.95 11.66 14.30
CA MET A 595 22.49 12.98 14.59
C MET A 595 22.37 13.34 16.08
N THR A 596 21.23 13.07 16.69
CA THR A 596 20.97 13.30 18.12
C THR A 596 21.92 12.50 19.00
N THR A 597 22.21 11.25 18.63
CA THR A 597 23.13 10.38 19.36
C THR A 597 24.56 10.92 19.32
N LYS A 598 25.03 11.39 18.14
CA LYS A 598 26.33 12.05 17.99
C LYS A 598 26.38 13.35 18.78
N TYR A 599 25.32 14.17 18.72
CA TYR A 599 25.23 15.41 19.49
C TYR A 599 25.27 15.15 21.00
N ARG A 600 24.51 14.16 21.53
CA ARG A 600 24.56 13.75 22.94
C ARG A 600 25.95 13.33 23.35
N LYS A 601 26.63 12.50 22.54
CA LYS A 601 27.99 12.06 22.81
C LYS A 601 28.98 13.25 22.93
N ASN A 602 28.91 14.21 21.99
CA ASN A 602 29.80 15.38 22.00
C ASN A 602 29.53 16.31 23.19
N ARG A 603 28.26 16.51 23.58
CA ARG A 603 27.92 17.29 24.76
C ARG A 603 28.38 16.61 26.07
N TYR A 604 28.28 15.26 26.13
CA TYR A 604 28.76 14.48 27.28
C TYR A 604 30.26 14.57 27.49
N THR A 605 31.04 14.73 26.42
CA THR A 605 32.51 14.95 26.50
C THR A 605 32.89 16.38 26.89
N GLY A 606 31.92 17.26 27.19
CA GLY A 606 32.17 18.63 27.65
C GLY A 606 32.31 19.66 26.54
N MET A 607 32.05 19.32 25.27
CA MET A 607 32.05 20.30 24.19
C MET A 607 30.97 21.34 24.35
N ASP A 608 31.27 22.61 24.02
CA ASP A 608 30.27 23.65 23.90
C ASP A 608 29.23 23.36 22.84
N LYS A 609 28.03 24.02 22.94
CA LYS A 609 26.88 23.71 22.07
C LYS A 609 27.21 23.78 20.58
N LYS A 610 27.87 24.87 20.11
CA LYS A 610 28.14 25.07 18.69
C LYS A 610 29.13 24.07 18.12
N PRO A 611 30.35 23.86 18.72
CA PRO A 611 31.24 22.79 18.29
C PRO A 611 30.66 21.38 18.36
N ALA A 612 29.85 21.11 19.41
CA ALA A 612 29.22 19.80 19.58
C ALA A 612 28.20 19.48 18.46
N ILE A 613 27.39 20.47 18.07
CA ILE A 613 26.40 20.32 16.98
C ILE A 613 27.10 20.28 15.63
N THR A 614 28.07 21.19 15.37
CA THR A 614 28.84 21.19 14.11
C THR A 614 29.54 19.84 13.87
N LYS A 615 30.16 19.28 14.91
CA LYS A 615 30.81 17.98 14.82
C LYS A 615 29.78 16.85 14.64
N ALA A 616 28.65 16.86 15.36
CA ALA A 616 27.61 15.87 15.20
C ALA A 616 27.04 15.87 13.77
N LEU A 617 26.83 17.06 13.20
CA LEU A 617 26.37 17.23 11.84
C LEU A 617 27.42 16.72 10.84
N ALA A 618 28.68 17.09 10.95
CA ALA A 618 29.75 16.62 10.08
C ALA A 618 29.90 15.08 10.12
N ASP A 619 29.83 14.48 11.32
CA ASP A 619 29.98 13.04 11.52
C ASP A 619 28.78 12.22 11.03
N SER A 620 27.57 12.82 10.92
CA SER A 620 26.33 12.10 10.53
C SER A 620 25.90 12.36 9.09
N THR A 621 26.20 13.51 8.51
CA THR A 621 25.64 13.95 7.21
C THR A 621 25.95 12.98 6.08
N ASN A 622 27.17 12.44 6.00
CA ASN A 622 27.54 11.49 4.95
C ASN A 622 26.65 10.22 5.00
N SER A 623 26.44 9.66 6.19
CA SER A 623 25.56 8.49 6.35
C SER A 623 24.13 8.83 5.99
N VAL A 624 23.62 10.00 6.40
CA VAL A 624 22.26 10.45 6.07
C VAL A 624 22.08 10.63 4.56
N ILE A 625 23.06 11.23 3.87
CA ILE A 625 23.01 11.42 2.40
C ILE A 625 22.99 10.06 1.68
N VAL A 626 23.89 9.15 2.02
CA VAL A 626 23.96 7.83 1.38
C VAL A 626 22.65 7.06 1.58
N SER A 627 22.16 7.04 2.79
CA SER A 627 20.92 6.41 3.21
C SER A 627 19.71 6.95 2.41
N ALA A 628 19.54 8.27 2.42
CA ALA A 628 18.46 8.93 1.70
C ALA A 628 18.53 8.74 0.18
N LEU A 629 19.74 8.76 -0.40
CA LEU A 629 19.92 8.51 -1.83
C LEU A 629 19.65 7.05 -2.20
N CYS A 630 20.01 6.09 -1.35
CA CYS A 630 19.69 4.68 -1.55
C CYS A 630 18.17 4.44 -1.46
N PHE A 631 17.52 5.04 -0.46
CA PHE A 631 16.06 4.97 -0.32
C PHE A 631 15.36 5.60 -1.54
N PHE A 632 15.82 6.80 -1.93
CA PHE A 632 15.33 7.48 -3.13
C PHE A 632 15.50 6.60 -4.37
N ALA A 633 16.68 6.05 -4.59
CA ALA A 633 16.99 5.26 -5.79
C ALA A 633 16.13 3.99 -5.86
N ALA A 634 15.96 3.29 -4.75
CA ALA A 634 15.13 2.09 -4.68
C ALA A 634 13.66 2.37 -5.01
N THR A 635 13.09 3.43 -4.43
CA THR A 635 11.67 3.75 -4.60
C THR A 635 11.38 4.51 -5.88
N PHE A 636 12.21 5.50 -6.26
CA PHE A 636 12.00 6.31 -7.46
C PHE A 636 12.01 5.49 -8.75
N GLY A 637 12.95 4.54 -8.86
CA GLY A 637 13.04 3.68 -10.04
C GLY A 637 11.79 2.81 -10.22
N VAL A 638 11.25 2.30 -9.13
CA VAL A 638 9.99 1.53 -9.15
C VAL A 638 8.82 2.42 -9.49
N GLY A 639 8.75 3.61 -8.89
CA GLY A 639 7.68 4.58 -9.18
C GLY A 639 7.63 5.02 -10.63
N LEU A 640 8.79 5.14 -11.31
CA LEU A 640 8.84 5.45 -12.74
C LEU A 640 8.46 4.26 -13.64
N TYR A 641 8.73 3.04 -13.21
CA TYR A 641 8.50 1.84 -14.01
C TYR A 641 7.10 1.27 -13.86
N SER A 642 6.48 1.42 -12.68
CA SER A 642 5.16 0.84 -12.40
C SER A 642 4.07 1.46 -13.28
N ASN A 643 3.31 0.61 -13.94
CA ASN A 643 2.11 1.00 -14.68
C ASN A 643 0.85 1.06 -13.81
N ILE A 644 0.92 0.57 -12.57
CA ILE A 644 -0.18 0.64 -11.61
C ILE A 644 0.00 1.93 -10.80
N ASP A 645 -0.93 2.88 -10.98
CA ASP A 645 -0.80 4.22 -10.39
C ASP A 645 -0.66 4.20 -8.87
N MET A 646 -1.36 3.32 -8.20
CA MET A 646 -1.28 3.17 -6.74
C MET A 646 0.13 2.84 -6.27
N ILE A 647 0.83 1.91 -6.92
CA ILE A 647 2.21 1.53 -6.59
C ILE A 647 3.17 2.65 -6.99
N SER A 648 3.01 3.21 -8.20
CA SER A 648 3.80 4.33 -8.71
C SER A 648 3.74 5.53 -7.76
N SER A 649 2.54 5.98 -7.41
CA SER A 649 2.31 7.13 -6.53
C SER A 649 2.93 6.94 -5.15
N ILE A 650 2.75 5.78 -4.51
CA ILE A 650 3.38 5.48 -3.21
C ILE A 650 4.90 5.56 -3.31
N CYS A 651 5.49 4.92 -4.32
CA CYS A 651 6.94 4.89 -4.50
C CYS A 651 7.53 6.27 -4.81
N ILE A 652 6.89 7.09 -5.64
CA ILE A 652 7.30 8.48 -5.94
C ILE A 652 7.21 9.37 -4.70
N LEU A 653 6.12 9.26 -3.93
CA LEU A 653 5.94 10.01 -2.69
C LEU A 653 7.00 9.65 -1.65
N LEU A 654 7.32 8.36 -1.50
CA LEU A 654 8.37 7.89 -0.59
C LEU A 654 9.75 8.36 -1.03
N ALA A 655 10.06 8.30 -2.33
CA ALA A 655 11.31 8.80 -2.89
C ALA A 655 11.48 10.29 -2.59
N ARG A 656 10.47 11.10 -2.91
CA ARG A 656 10.47 12.54 -2.61
C ARG A 656 10.57 12.81 -1.11
N GLY A 657 9.84 12.03 -0.30
CA GLY A 657 9.88 12.12 1.15
C GLY A 657 11.25 11.86 1.75
N ALA A 658 12.01 10.90 1.22
CA ALA A 658 13.38 10.63 1.66
C ALA A 658 14.32 11.82 1.43
N ILE A 659 14.24 12.44 0.27
CA ILE A 659 15.05 13.62 -0.07
C ILE A 659 14.66 14.81 0.78
N ILE A 660 13.37 15.10 0.94
CA ILE A 660 12.88 16.19 1.80
C ILE A 660 13.34 15.98 3.24
N SER A 661 13.18 14.76 3.78
CA SER A 661 13.59 14.43 5.15
C SER A 661 15.10 14.57 5.33
N MET A 662 15.91 14.17 4.35
CA MET A 662 17.36 14.40 4.36
C MET A 662 17.69 15.88 4.51
N PHE A 663 17.08 16.75 3.69
CA PHE A 663 17.30 18.18 3.79
C PHE A 663 16.85 18.76 5.13
N VAL A 664 15.69 18.33 5.62
CA VAL A 664 15.14 18.79 6.91
C VAL A 664 16.05 18.38 8.06
N VAL A 665 16.52 17.13 8.07
CA VAL A 665 17.44 16.67 9.14
C VAL A 665 18.81 17.35 9.06
N VAL A 666 19.34 17.59 7.87
CA VAL A 666 20.68 18.23 7.73
C VAL A 666 20.65 19.74 8.04
N PHE A 667 19.57 20.44 7.66
CA PHE A 667 19.51 21.91 7.77
C PHE A 667 18.66 22.40 8.95
N ILE A 668 17.50 21.80 9.19
CA ILE A 668 16.55 22.30 10.20
C ILE A 668 16.85 21.73 11.59
N LEU A 669 17.07 20.42 11.71
CA LEU A 669 17.29 19.79 13.01
C LEU A 669 18.44 20.38 13.82
N PRO A 670 19.65 20.65 13.24
CA PRO A 670 20.73 21.31 13.96
C PRO A 670 20.36 22.72 14.43
N SER A 671 19.53 23.43 13.67
CA SER A 671 19.04 24.75 14.03
C SER A 671 18.13 24.70 15.26
N MET A 672 17.29 23.66 15.36
CA MET A 672 16.46 23.40 16.55
C MET A 672 17.35 23.05 17.75
N PHE A 673 18.40 22.24 17.58
CA PHE A 673 19.34 21.95 18.66
C PHE A 673 20.08 23.21 19.12
N MET A 674 20.45 24.13 18.20
CA MET A 674 21.07 25.42 18.55
C MET A 674 20.14 26.30 19.37
N ILE A 675 18.85 26.31 19.12
CA ILE A 675 17.87 27.11 19.85
C ILE A 675 17.59 26.49 21.22
N PHE A 676 17.28 25.20 21.24
CA PHE A 676 16.76 24.51 22.41
C PHE A 676 17.83 23.79 23.25
N ASP A 677 19.15 23.98 22.98
CA ASP A 677 20.26 23.30 23.70
C ASP A 677 20.10 23.35 25.24
N LYS A 678 19.75 24.53 25.78
CA LYS A 678 19.58 24.68 27.23
C LYS A 678 18.46 23.79 27.77
N VAL A 679 17.35 23.72 27.08
CA VAL A 679 16.20 22.88 27.45
C VAL A 679 16.54 21.40 27.31
N ILE A 680 17.17 21.02 26.19
CA ILE A 680 17.62 19.65 25.94
C ILE A 680 18.56 19.18 27.04
N CYS A 681 19.59 19.97 27.37
CA CYS A 681 20.55 19.62 28.44
C CYS A 681 19.94 19.59 29.84
N ALA A 682 18.85 20.31 30.08
CA ALA A 682 18.14 20.31 31.37
C ALA A 682 17.21 19.11 31.55
N THR A 683 16.57 18.66 30.45
CA THR A 683 15.50 17.65 30.49
C THR A 683 15.93 16.27 29.98
N SER A 684 17.23 16.10 29.64
CA SER A 684 17.75 14.87 29.02
C SER A 684 18.89 14.26 29.81
N ALA A 685 18.88 12.94 29.94
CA ALA A 685 19.98 12.22 30.58
C ALA A 685 21.18 12.06 29.61
N GLY A 686 22.40 12.22 30.12
CA GLY A 686 23.62 11.98 29.36
C GLY A 686 24.07 13.12 28.42
N PHE A 687 23.55 14.34 28.62
CA PHE A 687 24.04 15.56 27.94
C PHE A 687 25.00 16.36 28.80
N LYS A 688 25.02 16.15 30.10
CA LYS A 688 26.02 16.75 31.04
C LYS A 688 26.74 15.66 31.78
N ASN A 689 28.06 15.75 31.80
CA ASN A 689 28.89 14.91 32.68
C ASN A 689 28.99 15.61 34.03
N LYS A 690 28.34 15.05 35.06
CA LYS A 690 28.36 15.61 36.43
C LYS A 690 29.79 15.72 37.00
N ASN A 691 30.75 14.94 36.49
CA ASN A 691 32.12 14.94 36.96
C ASN A 691 33.00 16.03 36.30
N LEU A 692 32.52 16.75 35.27
CA LEU A 692 33.25 17.86 34.62
C LEU A 692 32.77 19.24 35.09
N THR A 693 31.74 19.29 35.93
CA THR A 693 31.12 20.52 36.47
C THR A 693 31.32 20.69 37.99
N ALA A 694 32.19 19.83 38.59
CA ALA A 694 32.63 19.96 40.00
C ALA A 694 34.02 20.60 40.07
#